data_d3472c37b520bd17add96a2e3ae97dec
#
_entry.id   d3472c37b520bd17add96a2e3ae97dec
#
_cell.length_a   1.000
_cell.length_b   1.000
_cell.length_c   1.000
_cell.angle_alpha   90.00
_cell.angle_beta   90.00
_cell.angle_gamma   90.00
#
_symmetry.space_group_name_H-M   'P 1'
#
loop_
_entity.id
_entity.type
_entity.pdbx_description
1 polymer ?
#
loop_
_entity_poly.entity_id
_entity_poly.type
_entity_poly.pdbx_seq_one_letter_code
_entity_poly.pdbx_strand_id
1 'polypeptide(L)'
;MSNSIFSKIANAVGGKKGRLITLAIWILLVIALQLFLPKAADYKDDAAPDLAASEPSVVAQKVMDEQFPSGEGTPALITWYRSTGLTNADLAQIQQFSKELEQNPIKHQKTAVPYDKMPLPVLKQQVSEDGTTFIQTVLMDSSATSDQLKDSFTELEKTANATFSDKPFKQDVASKDTLVARTTGPAGISVDATELFSDADVSLLIGTVLLVLVFLLVIYRSPILALIPLIAVGFAYLAVTPILGLLGQEGIITYGSQGLSIMTVLLFGAGTDYCLFLIARFRSQLHHDENRYTAFKKAFGNTAGAIALSGFTVMAALLILLVAKYGSIHNFAVPFSLSILIMMISSLTLVPALLGIFGRISFWPFVPRTEAMAKEHATKKGKKVKIHRENRFWHRVGEISAHHPIKTFVITLLILGGCALFATQVKYTYDTLSTFPKDMPSREGFTLISDHFGAGQLAPMNLIVKTNGEKTAMRENLQKTDGIETVSVGVPSTKNRDYTMYTIQLTDNPYSNAAMDLIPDIRDTAQTTMSDAGLSKNNVWIAGQTATQYDSRAVTKDDEALIIPLVIGLIALLLLAYLRSITAMVYLVATVLLSFFSALGLGWVIIHYIMGTEAIAGLIPIYAFVFIVALGEDYNIFMISSIWKKSRELPLREAIAEGVGQTGGVITSAGLILAGTFAVLTTLPIQLLVQFGLITAIGVLLDTFIVRPFLVPAITMLFGKWAFWPGKGHNQEHK
;
A
#
# COMPACT_ATOMS: atom_id res chain seq x y z
N MET A 1 -10.24 40.62 -12.54
CA MET A 1 -9.51 39.43 -11.99
C MET A 1 -8.16 39.81 -11.36
N SER A 2 -8.04 40.90 -10.61
CA SER A 2 -6.71 41.37 -10.14
C SER A 2 -6.36 41.09 -8.69
N ASN A 3 -7.22 40.47 -7.90
CA ASN A 3 -6.98 40.28 -6.44
C ASN A 3 -7.17 38.87 -5.92
N SER A 4 -6.95 37.82 -6.74
CA SER A 4 -6.95 36.46 -6.21
C SER A 4 -5.65 36.19 -5.40
N ILE A 5 -5.74 35.45 -4.33
CA ILE A 5 -4.59 35.00 -3.50
C ILE A 5 -3.50 34.42 -4.41
N PHE A 6 -3.86 33.62 -5.43
CA PHE A 6 -2.94 33.03 -6.38
C PHE A 6 -2.18 34.03 -7.24
N SER A 7 -2.78 35.23 -7.56
CA SER A 7 -2.07 36.27 -8.29
C SER A 7 -0.99 36.95 -7.41
N LYS A 8 -1.24 37.05 -6.11
CA LYS A 8 -0.25 37.57 -5.14
C LYS A 8 0.91 36.58 -4.99
N ILE A 9 0.60 35.27 -4.89
CA ILE A 9 1.62 34.20 -4.84
C ILE A 9 2.45 34.20 -6.13
N ALA A 10 1.81 34.29 -7.31
CA ALA A 10 2.51 34.33 -8.60
C ALA A 10 3.50 35.51 -8.67
N ASN A 11 3.13 36.68 -8.16
CA ASN A 11 3.98 37.86 -8.13
C ASN A 11 5.14 37.70 -7.12
N ALA A 12 4.86 37.13 -5.94
CA ALA A 12 5.84 36.90 -4.89
C ALA A 12 6.90 35.86 -5.33
N VAL A 13 6.44 34.73 -5.90
CA VAL A 13 7.31 33.58 -6.23
C VAL A 13 7.98 33.74 -7.61
N GLY A 14 7.25 34.23 -8.62
CA GLY A 14 7.74 34.36 -10.00
C GLY A 14 8.52 35.66 -10.29
N GLY A 15 8.54 36.63 -9.38
CA GLY A 15 9.27 37.90 -9.53
C GLY A 15 10.78 37.73 -9.60
N LYS A 16 11.52 38.74 -10.14
CA LYS A 16 12.98 38.65 -10.31
C LYS A 16 13.75 38.33 -9.02
N LYS A 17 13.34 38.90 -7.88
CA LYS A 17 13.93 38.61 -6.56
C LYS A 17 13.20 37.45 -5.87
N GLY A 18 11.87 37.35 -5.99
CA GLY A 18 11.04 36.37 -5.31
C GLY A 18 11.42 34.93 -5.63
N ARG A 19 11.72 34.58 -6.88
CA ARG A 19 12.15 33.24 -7.28
C ARG A 19 13.44 32.75 -6.60
N LEU A 20 14.42 33.65 -6.41
CA LEU A 20 15.67 33.33 -5.72
C LEU A 20 15.44 33.23 -4.22
N ILE A 21 14.62 34.12 -3.66
CA ILE A 21 14.25 34.08 -2.23
C ILE A 21 13.49 32.79 -1.91
N THR A 22 12.53 32.40 -2.75
CA THR A 22 11.78 31.12 -2.57
C THR A 22 12.71 29.92 -2.63
N LEU A 23 13.63 29.86 -3.59
CA LEU A 23 14.62 28.78 -3.67
C LEU A 23 15.51 28.76 -2.44
N ALA A 24 16.01 29.91 -1.99
CA ALA A 24 16.84 30.03 -0.79
C ALA A 24 16.07 29.60 0.48
N ILE A 25 14.79 29.98 0.62
CA ILE A 25 13.93 29.52 1.72
C ILE A 25 13.80 28.01 1.73
N TRP A 26 13.54 27.38 0.58
CA TRP A 26 13.43 25.93 0.50
C TRP A 26 14.74 25.22 0.85
N ILE A 27 15.88 25.73 0.36
CA ILE A 27 17.20 25.17 0.70
C ILE A 27 17.46 25.30 2.21
N LEU A 28 17.26 26.48 2.78
CA LEU A 28 17.47 26.71 4.21
C LEU A 28 16.50 25.88 5.07
N LEU A 29 15.23 25.77 4.65
CA LEU A 29 14.22 24.96 5.34
C LEU A 29 14.65 23.49 5.38
N VAL A 30 15.00 22.91 4.22
CA VAL A 30 15.41 21.49 4.14
C VAL A 30 16.69 21.26 4.95
N ILE A 31 17.69 22.14 4.85
CA ILE A 31 18.92 22.03 5.65
C ILE A 31 18.57 22.08 7.15
N ALA A 32 17.73 23.01 7.58
CA ALA A 32 17.35 23.14 8.99
C ALA A 32 16.60 21.89 9.47
N LEU A 33 15.61 21.39 8.69
CA LEU A 33 14.86 20.18 9.04
C LEU A 33 15.78 18.95 9.15
N GLN A 34 16.71 18.77 8.19
CA GLN A 34 17.62 17.63 8.18
C GLN A 34 18.71 17.69 9.27
N LEU A 35 19.07 18.90 9.76
CA LEU A 35 20.09 19.06 10.82
C LEU A 35 19.50 18.97 12.23
N PHE A 36 18.28 19.46 12.42
CA PHE A 36 17.71 19.62 13.77
C PHE A 36 16.64 18.57 14.11
N LEU A 37 16.08 17.88 13.13
CA LEU A 37 15.04 16.88 13.37
C LEU A 37 15.56 15.46 13.13
N PRO A 38 14.99 14.46 13.83
CA PRO A 38 15.36 13.06 13.65
C PRO A 38 14.92 12.52 12.30
N LYS A 39 15.54 11.42 11.86
CA LYS A 39 15.16 10.76 10.62
C LYS A 39 13.95 9.83 10.82
N ALA A 40 13.04 9.79 9.86
CA ALA A 40 11.90 8.88 9.93
C ALA A 40 12.33 7.40 10.03
N ALA A 41 13.45 7.03 9.41
CA ALA A 41 13.94 5.66 9.44
C ALA A 41 14.31 5.16 10.86
N ASP A 42 14.65 6.07 11.77
CA ASP A 42 15.08 5.73 13.13
C ASP A 42 13.91 5.49 14.10
N TYR A 43 12.67 5.85 13.69
CA TYR A 43 11.45 5.79 14.51
C TYR A 43 10.31 5.00 13.85
N LYS A 44 10.64 4.18 12.85
CA LYS A 44 9.68 3.24 12.28
C LYS A 44 9.43 2.08 13.26
N ASP A 45 8.18 1.64 13.33
CA ASP A 45 7.77 0.52 14.16
C ASP A 45 6.99 -0.49 13.31
N ASP A 46 7.69 -1.51 12.83
CA ASP A 46 7.12 -2.60 12.03
C ASP A 46 6.46 -3.69 12.92
N ALA A 47 6.62 -3.59 14.24
CA ALA A 47 6.01 -4.46 15.23
C ALA A 47 4.78 -3.86 15.92
N ALA A 48 4.38 -2.65 15.52
CA ALA A 48 3.20 -1.99 16.06
C ALA A 48 1.95 -2.88 15.89
N PRO A 49 1.13 -3.05 16.95
CA PRO A 49 -0.04 -3.92 16.89
C PRO A 49 -1.10 -3.36 15.92
N ASP A 50 -1.61 -4.22 15.06
CA ASP A 50 -2.70 -3.89 14.13
C ASP A 50 -4.09 -3.94 14.78
N LEU A 51 -4.25 -4.71 15.84
CA LEU A 51 -5.51 -4.87 16.57
C LEU A 51 -5.51 -4.06 17.87
N ALA A 52 -6.65 -3.48 18.18
CA ALA A 52 -6.84 -2.77 19.43
C ALA A 52 -6.76 -3.73 20.63
N ALA A 53 -6.32 -3.23 21.80
CA ALA A 53 -6.23 -4.02 23.03
C ALA A 53 -7.57 -4.60 23.52
N SER A 54 -8.69 -4.10 23.00
CA SER A 54 -10.05 -4.57 23.30
C SER A 54 -10.52 -5.72 22.40
N GLU A 55 -9.78 -6.06 21.33
CA GLU A 55 -10.18 -7.13 20.42
C GLU A 55 -10.12 -8.50 21.12
N PRO A 56 -11.08 -9.41 20.82
CA PRO A 56 -11.22 -10.67 21.54
C PRO A 56 -9.94 -11.52 21.58
N SER A 57 -9.23 -11.63 20.47
CA SER A 57 -7.97 -12.39 20.41
C SER A 57 -6.84 -11.75 21.21
N VAL A 58 -6.77 -10.41 21.25
CA VAL A 58 -5.78 -9.67 22.06
C VAL A 58 -6.07 -9.82 23.54
N VAL A 59 -7.34 -9.71 23.93
CA VAL A 59 -7.78 -9.97 25.32
C VAL A 59 -7.49 -11.43 25.70
N ALA A 60 -7.77 -12.38 24.81
CA ALA A 60 -7.50 -13.80 25.04
C ALA A 60 -6.02 -14.07 25.22
N GLN A 61 -5.16 -13.46 24.39
CA GLN A 61 -3.70 -13.59 24.51
C GLN A 61 -3.22 -13.04 25.86
N LYS A 62 -3.72 -11.89 26.29
CA LYS A 62 -3.40 -11.32 27.60
C LYS A 62 -3.81 -12.25 28.75
N VAL A 63 -5.02 -12.84 28.71
CA VAL A 63 -5.47 -13.83 29.70
C VAL A 63 -4.57 -15.06 29.68
N MET A 64 -4.14 -15.51 28.49
CA MET A 64 -3.21 -16.63 28.35
C MET A 64 -1.87 -16.32 29.03
N ASP A 65 -1.28 -15.17 28.73
CA ASP A 65 0.02 -14.76 29.27
C ASP A 65 -0.03 -14.57 30.82
N GLU A 66 -1.15 -14.03 31.32
CA GLU A 66 -1.35 -13.81 32.75
C GLU A 66 -1.60 -15.12 33.53
N GLN A 67 -2.39 -16.05 33.01
CA GLN A 67 -2.84 -17.23 33.72
C GLN A 67 -1.97 -18.47 33.42
N PHE A 68 -1.42 -18.57 32.23
CA PHE A 68 -0.62 -19.71 31.76
C PHE A 68 0.78 -19.24 31.29
N PRO A 69 1.61 -18.72 32.19
CA PRO A 69 2.95 -18.29 31.79
C PRO A 69 3.81 -19.51 31.39
N SER A 70 3.72 -19.88 30.14
CA SER A 70 4.63 -20.85 29.54
C SER A 70 5.83 -20.09 29.00
N GLY A 71 6.89 -19.96 29.80
CA GLY A 71 8.16 -19.34 29.42
C GLY A 71 7.95 -17.96 28.76
N GLU A 72 8.14 -16.87 29.50
CA GLU A 72 8.04 -15.51 28.95
C GLU A 72 8.98 -15.35 27.76
N GLY A 73 8.46 -15.17 26.54
CA GLY A 73 9.29 -14.91 25.34
C GLY A 73 8.56 -15.15 24.02
N THR A 74 9.09 -14.55 22.96
CA THR A 74 8.62 -14.76 21.59
C THR A 74 9.28 -16.01 21.00
N PRO A 75 8.50 -17.01 20.52
CA PRO A 75 9.08 -18.25 20.00
C PRO A 75 9.81 -18.01 18.67
N ALA A 76 11.06 -18.48 18.60
CA ALA A 76 11.79 -18.77 17.37
C ALA A 76 11.80 -20.28 17.18
N LEU A 77 11.25 -20.76 16.07
CA LEU A 77 11.20 -22.16 15.71
C LEU A 77 12.32 -22.44 14.71
N ILE A 78 13.24 -23.35 15.06
CA ILE A 78 14.26 -23.82 14.15
C ILE A 78 13.78 -25.14 13.58
N THR A 79 13.51 -25.18 12.29
CA THR A 79 13.10 -26.38 11.56
C THR A 79 14.34 -27.06 11.00
N TRP A 80 14.64 -28.27 11.48
CA TRP A 80 15.68 -29.14 10.99
C TRP A 80 15.08 -30.13 10.01
N TYR A 81 15.63 -30.21 8.81
CA TYR A 81 15.08 -31.03 7.72
C TYR A 81 16.16 -31.81 6.98
N ARG A 82 15.87 -33.07 6.65
CA ARG A 82 16.66 -33.89 5.72
C ARG A 82 15.72 -34.72 4.86
N SER A 83 15.78 -34.58 3.56
CA SER A 83 14.86 -35.23 2.61
C SER A 83 14.86 -36.75 2.68
N THR A 84 15.96 -37.38 3.13
CA THR A 84 16.11 -38.84 3.29
C THR A 84 15.81 -39.32 4.70
N GLY A 85 15.40 -38.44 5.59
CA GLY A 85 15.17 -38.72 7.01
C GLY A 85 16.33 -38.30 7.89
N LEU A 86 16.02 -37.77 9.08
CA LEU A 86 17.00 -37.37 10.08
C LEU A 86 17.72 -38.59 10.66
N THR A 87 19.03 -38.55 10.65
CA THR A 87 19.87 -39.60 11.18
C THR A 87 20.07 -39.44 12.69
N ASN A 88 20.54 -40.51 13.35
CA ASN A 88 20.97 -40.44 14.75
C ASN A 88 22.11 -39.44 14.97
N ALA A 89 22.97 -39.25 13.98
CA ALA A 89 24.04 -38.26 14.01
C ALA A 89 23.51 -36.84 13.98
N ASP A 90 22.49 -36.57 13.14
CA ASP A 90 21.83 -35.27 13.08
C ASP A 90 21.19 -34.92 14.43
N LEU A 91 20.43 -35.86 15.02
CA LEU A 91 19.79 -35.66 16.32
C LEU A 91 20.82 -35.45 17.45
N ALA A 92 21.94 -36.14 17.43
CA ALA A 92 23.02 -35.93 18.39
C ALA A 92 23.68 -34.55 18.23
N GLN A 93 23.85 -34.07 16.98
CA GLN A 93 24.35 -32.71 16.72
C GLN A 93 23.36 -31.65 17.14
N ILE A 94 22.05 -31.87 16.93
CA ILE A 94 20.98 -30.97 17.41
C ILE A 94 20.98 -30.91 18.95
N GLN A 95 21.18 -32.02 19.61
CA GLN A 95 21.34 -32.06 21.08
C GLN A 95 22.58 -31.27 21.54
N GLN A 96 23.71 -31.42 20.83
CA GLN A 96 24.91 -30.64 21.10
C GLN A 96 24.67 -29.14 20.91
N PHE A 97 23.98 -28.76 19.85
CA PHE A 97 23.60 -27.38 19.59
C PHE A 97 22.66 -26.83 20.67
N SER A 98 21.67 -27.62 21.13
CA SER A 98 20.79 -27.27 22.25
C SER A 98 21.59 -27.01 23.53
N LYS A 99 22.56 -27.85 23.81
CA LYS A 99 23.47 -27.70 24.97
C LYS A 99 24.30 -26.43 24.87
N GLU A 100 24.79 -26.10 23.67
CA GLU A 100 25.57 -24.88 23.46
C GLU A 100 24.72 -23.64 23.71
N LEU A 101 23.45 -23.63 23.22
CA LEU A 101 22.50 -22.51 23.45
C LEU A 101 22.08 -22.39 24.93
N GLU A 102 22.12 -23.47 25.71
CA GLU A 102 21.87 -23.42 27.16
C GLU A 102 23.09 -22.87 27.92
N GLN A 103 24.31 -23.27 27.54
CA GLN A 103 25.54 -22.87 28.21
C GLN A 103 26.03 -21.47 27.81
N ASN A 104 25.88 -21.13 26.56
CA ASN A 104 26.27 -19.87 25.95
C ASN A 104 25.07 -19.26 25.21
N PRO A 105 24.09 -18.68 25.94
CA PRO A 105 22.90 -18.10 25.34
C PRO A 105 23.26 -16.98 24.35
N ILE A 106 22.59 -16.97 23.18
CA ILE A 106 22.71 -15.86 22.24
C ILE A 106 22.05 -14.61 22.81
N LYS A 107 22.35 -13.45 22.23
CA LYS A 107 21.73 -12.19 22.65
C LYS A 107 20.20 -12.31 22.62
N HIS A 108 19.54 -11.65 23.56
CA HIS A 108 18.08 -11.66 23.68
C HIS A 108 17.42 -13.06 23.76
N GLN A 109 18.17 -14.12 23.97
CA GLN A 109 17.61 -15.43 24.30
C GLN A 109 17.13 -15.40 25.75
N LYS A 110 15.87 -15.78 26.00
CA LYS A 110 15.35 -16.00 27.36
C LYS A 110 15.59 -17.42 27.84
N THR A 111 15.21 -18.39 27.01
CA THR A 111 15.43 -19.80 27.30
C THR A 111 15.42 -20.62 26.03
N ALA A 112 16.06 -21.78 26.05
CA ALA A 112 15.94 -22.80 25.02
C ALA A 112 15.38 -24.08 25.66
N VAL A 113 14.56 -24.81 24.90
CA VAL A 113 14.09 -26.11 25.38
C VAL A 113 15.32 -27.07 25.51
N PRO A 114 15.53 -27.72 26.67
CA PRO A 114 16.73 -28.49 26.94
C PRO A 114 16.68 -29.89 26.27
N TYR A 115 16.76 -29.93 24.94
CA TYR A 115 16.73 -31.17 24.16
C TYR A 115 17.96 -32.05 24.42
N ASP A 116 19.06 -31.48 24.88
CA ASP A 116 20.28 -32.21 25.30
C ASP A 116 20.05 -33.13 26.49
N LYS A 117 19.06 -32.82 27.35
CA LYS A 117 18.70 -33.64 28.51
C LYS A 117 17.71 -34.77 28.17
N MET A 118 17.15 -34.76 26.94
CA MET A 118 16.22 -35.78 26.50
C MET A 118 16.96 -37.00 25.95
N PRO A 119 16.61 -38.25 26.37
CA PRO A 119 17.16 -39.45 25.73
C PRO A 119 16.82 -39.48 24.22
N LEU A 120 17.77 -39.93 23.39
CA LEU A 120 17.58 -40.04 21.92
C LEU A 120 16.27 -40.73 21.50
N PRO A 121 15.79 -41.81 22.15
CA PRO A 121 14.50 -42.41 21.80
C PRO A 121 13.29 -41.46 22.02
N VAL A 122 13.35 -40.60 23.05
CA VAL A 122 12.30 -39.60 23.32
C VAL A 122 12.37 -38.48 22.31
N LEU A 123 13.57 -38.04 21.94
CA LEU A 123 13.76 -37.03 20.90
C LEU A 123 13.24 -37.51 19.54
N LYS A 124 13.44 -38.78 19.21
CA LYS A 124 12.90 -39.40 17.99
C LYS A 124 11.38 -39.39 17.90
N GLN A 125 10.67 -39.42 19.02
CA GLN A 125 9.20 -39.32 19.04
C GLN A 125 8.69 -37.91 18.73
N GLN A 126 9.59 -36.92 18.74
CA GLN A 126 9.26 -35.53 18.39
C GLN A 126 9.62 -35.18 16.93
N VAL A 127 10.22 -36.14 16.20
CA VAL A 127 10.42 -36.03 14.75
C VAL A 127 9.11 -36.32 14.05
N SER A 128 8.88 -35.69 12.89
CA SER A 128 7.71 -35.93 12.05
C SER A 128 7.48 -37.42 11.76
N GLU A 129 6.25 -37.83 11.45
CA GLU A 129 5.89 -39.23 11.20
C GLU A 129 6.73 -39.88 10.07
N ASP A 130 7.09 -39.09 9.05
CA ASP A 130 7.95 -39.50 7.95
C ASP A 130 9.45 -39.51 8.27
N GLY A 131 9.82 -39.09 9.48
CA GLY A 131 11.19 -39.07 9.96
C GLY A 131 12.09 -37.98 9.41
N THR A 132 11.55 -37.02 8.64
CA THR A 132 12.36 -36.04 7.90
C THR A 132 12.59 -34.73 8.62
N THR A 133 11.72 -34.34 9.54
CA THR A 133 11.69 -32.99 10.12
C THR A 133 11.65 -33.00 11.65
N PHE A 134 12.38 -32.07 12.27
CA PHE A 134 12.37 -31.86 13.72
C PHE A 134 12.27 -30.34 14.00
N ILE A 135 11.47 -29.95 15.00
CA ILE A 135 11.27 -28.56 15.40
C ILE A 135 11.96 -28.31 16.73
N GLN A 136 12.91 -27.38 16.76
CA GLN A 136 13.57 -26.92 17.97
C GLN A 136 13.08 -25.54 18.34
N THR A 137 12.61 -25.33 19.56
CA THR A 137 12.08 -24.05 20.04
C THR A 137 13.11 -23.31 20.89
N VAL A 138 13.32 -22.03 20.55
CA VAL A 138 14.10 -21.08 21.34
C VAL A 138 13.17 -19.89 21.66
N LEU A 139 13.09 -19.51 22.94
CA LEU A 139 12.29 -18.35 23.36
C LEU A 139 13.18 -17.10 23.42
N MET A 140 12.82 -16.11 22.64
CA MET A 140 13.50 -14.82 22.57
C MET A 140 12.79 -13.80 23.49
N ASP A 141 13.50 -12.76 23.88
CA ASP A 141 12.91 -11.68 24.67
C ASP A 141 11.81 -10.97 23.88
N SER A 142 10.60 -10.92 24.42
CA SER A 142 9.45 -10.26 23.79
C SER A 142 9.61 -8.73 23.67
N SER A 143 10.54 -8.14 24.42
CA SER A 143 10.87 -6.72 24.31
C SER A 143 11.95 -6.41 23.28
N ALA A 144 12.57 -7.44 22.67
CA ALA A 144 13.59 -7.26 21.65
C ALA A 144 12.97 -6.76 20.34
N THR A 145 13.60 -5.75 19.76
CA THR A 145 13.20 -5.25 18.42
C THR A 145 13.59 -6.26 17.33
N SER A 146 12.96 -6.16 16.17
CA SER A 146 13.27 -7.04 15.02
C SER A 146 14.75 -6.95 14.60
N ASP A 147 15.36 -5.77 14.66
CA ASP A 147 16.79 -5.59 14.38
C ASP A 147 17.67 -6.30 15.42
N GLN A 148 17.29 -6.24 16.69
CA GLN A 148 17.99 -6.98 17.76
C GLN A 148 17.83 -8.49 17.60
N LEU A 149 16.65 -8.98 17.19
CA LEU A 149 16.43 -10.37 16.86
C LEU A 149 17.23 -10.82 15.64
N LYS A 150 17.39 -9.97 14.62
CA LYS A 150 18.25 -10.23 13.45
C LYS A 150 19.71 -10.45 13.87
N ASP A 151 20.23 -9.59 14.74
CA ASP A 151 21.58 -9.75 15.29
C ASP A 151 21.69 -11.08 16.06
N SER A 152 20.67 -11.42 16.85
CA SER A 152 20.61 -12.68 17.60
C SER A 152 20.60 -13.90 16.69
N PHE A 153 19.85 -13.85 15.57
CA PHE A 153 19.83 -14.97 14.61
C PHE A 153 21.13 -15.09 13.82
N THR A 154 21.81 -13.99 13.54
CA THR A 154 23.18 -14.04 12.99
C THR A 154 24.14 -14.76 13.95
N GLU A 155 24.01 -14.53 15.26
CA GLU A 155 24.77 -15.23 16.29
C GLU A 155 24.37 -16.71 16.40
N LEU A 156 23.05 -17.01 16.30
CA LEU A 156 22.51 -18.38 16.25
C LEU A 156 23.13 -19.19 15.08
N GLU A 157 23.13 -18.62 13.89
CA GLU A 157 23.74 -19.25 12.71
C GLU A 157 25.26 -19.48 12.90
N LYS A 158 25.95 -18.52 13.50
CA LYS A 158 27.38 -18.64 13.81
C LYS A 158 27.65 -19.81 14.78
N THR A 159 26.83 -19.94 15.82
CA THR A 159 26.90 -21.02 16.79
C THR A 159 26.58 -22.36 16.11
N ALA A 160 25.57 -22.42 15.26
CA ALA A 160 25.27 -23.61 14.47
C ALA A 160 26.43 -23.97 13.53
N ASN A 161 27.03 -23.03 12.84
CA ASN A 161 28.17 -23.26 11.95
C ASN A 161 29.44 -23.75 12.69
N ALA A 162 29.54 -23.54 14.00
CA ALA A 162 30.59 -24.11 14.84
C ALA A 162 30.26 -25.54 15.26
N THR A 163 29.00 -25.91 15.41
CA THR A 163 28.53 -27.23 15.82
C THR A 163 28.40 -28.19 14.64
N PHE A 164 27.90 -27.68 13.50
CA PHE A 164 27.63 -28.48 12.29
C PHE A 164 28.67 -28.19 11.21
N SER A 165 29.25 -29.22 10.61
CA SER A 165 30.21 -29.07 9.50
C SER A 165 29.59 -28.56 8.22
N ASP A 166 28.32 -28.87 7.98
CA ASP A 166 27.64 -28.68 6.70
C ASP A 166 26.92 -27.31 6.56
N LYS A 167 27.00 -26.44 7.58
CA LYS A 167 26.38 -25.12 7.61
C LYS A 167 24.88 -25.18 7.24
N PRO A 168 24.03 -25.81 8.04
CA PRO A 168 22.66 -26.19 7.66
C PRO A 168 21.75 -25.02 7.31
N PHE A 169 21.98 -23.82 7.87
CA PHE A 169 21.21 -22.62 7.55
C PHE A 169 21.48 -22.07 6.13
N LYS A 170 22.58 -22.51 5.48
CA LYS A 170 22.95 -22.09 4.12
C LYS A 170 22.65 -23.14 3.05
N GLN A 171 22.16 -24.30 3.44
CA GLN A 171 21.81 -25.35 2.48
C GLN A 171 20.46 -25.06 1.84
N ASP A 172 20.31 -25.41 0.58
CA ASP A 172 19.04 -25.33 -0.15
C ASP A 172 18.13 -26.47 0.29
N VAL A 173 16.84 -26.19 0.52
CA VAL A 173 15.82 -27.20 0.88
C VAL A 173 15.69 -28.29 -0.18
N ALA A 174 15.93 -27.95 -1.46
CA ALA A 174 15.94 -28.91 -2.56
C ALA A 174 17.19 -29.82 -2.59
N SER A 175 18.19 -29.57 -1.74
CA SER A 175 19.41 -30.37 -1.69
C SER A 175 19.11 -31.78 -1.18
N LYS A 176 19.62 -32.79 -1.89
CA LYS A 176 19.50 -34.19 -1.45
C LYS A 176 20.56 -34.50 -0.41
N ASP A 177 20.17 -35.25 0.62
CA ASP A 177 21.03 -35.80 1.67
C ASP A 177 21.83 -34.79 2.52
N THR A 178 21.46 -33.52 2.52
CA THR A 178 22.06 -32.51 3.39
C THR A 178 21.10 -32.15 4.53
N LEU A 179 21.64 -31.86 5.71
CA LEU A 179 20.85 -31.29 6.80
C LEU A 179 20.60 -29.81 6.52
N VAL A 180 19.34 -29.43 6.51
CA VAL A 180 18.88 -28.04 6.30
C VAL A 180 18.30 -27.51 7.60
N ALA A 181 18.55 -26.24 7.90
CA ALA A 181 17.91 -25.54 9.01
C ALA A 181 17.24 -24.24 8.51
N ARG A 182 16.07 -23.94 9.06
CA ARG A 182 15.36 -22.68 8.80
C ARG A 182 14.78 -22.13 10.10
N THR A 183 14.91 -20.83 10.30
CA THR A 183 14.28 -20.16 11.44
C THR A 183 12.92 -19.63 11.03
N THR A 184 11.88 -20.02 11.75
CA THR A 184 10.48 -19.59 11.54
C THR A 184 9.80 -19.27 12.87
N GLY A 185 8.48 -19.25 12.91
CA GLY A 185 7.72 -18.81 14.07
C GLY A 185 7.67 -17.28 14.20
N PRO A 186 6.99 -16.73 15.22
CA PRO A 186 6.78 -15.29 15.35
C PRO A 186 8.06 -14.45 15.28
N ALA A 187 9.14 -14.89 15.95
CA ALA A 187 10.42 -14.19 15.92
C ALA A 187 11.09 -14.24 14.53
N GLY A 188 11.08 -15.41 13.87
CA GLY A 188 11.64 -15.58 12.52
C GLY A 188 10.90 -14.75 11.48
N ILE A 189 9.57 -14.75 11.52
CA ILE A 189 8.71 -13.97 10.63
C ILE A 189 8.97 -12.47 10.79
N SER A 190 9.12 -11.98 12.03
CA SER A 190 9.40 -10.58 12.33
C SER A 190 10.75 -10.11 11.78
N VAL A 191 11.78 -10.94 11.87
CA VAL A 191 13.12 -10.64 11.33
C VAL A 191 13.08 -10.59 9.81
N ASP A 192 12.50 -11.60 9.17
CA ASP A 192 12.40 -11.69 7.72
C ASP A 192 11.57 -10.52 7.14
N ALA A 193 10.47 -10.13 7.80
CA ALA A 193 9.69 -8.95 7.42
C ALA A 193 10.54 -7.68 7.42
N THR A 194 11.31 -7.45 8.49
CA THR A 194 12.16 -6.26 8.62
C THR A 194 13.27 -6.24 7.56
N GLU A 195 13.88 -7.39 7.28
CA GLU A 195 14.93 -7.51 6.27
C GLU A 195 14.41 -7.21 4.85
N LEU A 196 13.26 -7.78 4.50
CA LEU A 196 12.59 -7.51 3.22
C LEU A 196 12.35 -6.03 2.96
N PHE A 197 11.84 -5.32 3.97
CA PHE A 197 11.53 -3.91 3.82
C PHE A 197 12.80 -3.04 3.81
N SER A 198 13.80 -3.37 4.62
CA SER A 198 15.05 -2.61 4.70
C SER A 198 15.83 -2.61 3.38
N ASP A 199 15.94 -3.77 2.73
CA ASP A 199 16.64 -3.91 1.45
C ASP A 199 15.84 -3.31 0.27
N ALA A 200 14.51 -3.31 0.39
CA ALA A 200 13.61 -2.76 -0.61
C ALA A 200 13.67 -1.23 -0.72
N ASP A 201 13.83 -0.51 0.38
CA ASP A 201 13.68 0.95 0.43
C ASP A 201 14.64 1.70 -0.50
N VAL A 202 15.94 1.36 -0.49
CA VAL A 202 16.94 2.03 -1.33
C VAL A 202 16.74 1.70 -2.81
N SER A 203 16.50 0.43 -3.12
CA SER A 203 16.28 -0.03 -4.50
C SER A 203 15.00 0.58 -5.08
N LEU A 204 13.93 0.67 -4.27
CA LEU A 204 12.67 1.30 -4.63
C LEU A 204 12.85 2.80 -4.93
N LEU A 205 13.54 3.53 -4.06
CA LEU A 205 13.80 4.95 -4.28
C LEU A 205 14.56 5.19 -5.58
N ILE A 206 15.66 4.47 -5.81
CA ILE A 206 16.48 4.59 -7.03
C ILE A 206 15.66 4.19 -8.26
N GLY A 207 14.95 3.06 -8.20
CA GLY A 207 14.10 2.58 -9.30
C GLY A 207 13.00 3.58 -9.67
N THR A 208 12.32 4.13 -8.66
CA THR A 208 11.28 5.15 -8.86
C THR A 208 11.84 6.43 -9.48
N VAL A 209 12.95 6.96 -8.96
CA VAL A 209 13.61 8.17 -9.50
C VAL A 209 14.06 7.96 -10.95
N LEU A 210 14.70 6.83 -11.25
CA LEU A 210 15.16 6.52 -12.61
C LEU A 210 13.98 6.36 -13.57
N LEU A 211 12.94 5.64 -13.18
CA LEU A 211 11.76 5.45 -14.02
C LEU A 211 11.06 6.77 -14.31
N VAL A 212 10.82 7.60 -13.27
CA VAL A 212 10.22 8.92 -13.43
C VAL A 212 11.09 9.82 -14.32
N LEU A 213 12.41 9.81 -14.13
CA LEU A 213 13.34 10.55 -14.97
C LEU A 213 13.22 10.14 -16.44
N VAL A 214 13.19 8.83 -16.72
CA VAL A 214 13.05 8.32 -18.09
C VAL A 214 11.73 8.77 -18.71
N PHE A 215 10.61 8.62 -18.00
CA PHE A 215 9.31 9.08 -18.49
C PHE A 215 9.29 10.59 -18.74
N LEU A 216 9.80 11.39 -17.80
CA LEU A 216 9.86 12.84 -17.97
C LEU A 216 10.74 13.24 -19.16
N LEU A 217 11.87 12.55 -19.39
CA LEU A 217 12.72 12.79 -20.56
C LEU A 217 12.00 12.45 -21.88
N VAL A 218 11.29 11.33 -21.92
CA VAL A 218 10.52 10.91 -23.11
C VAL A 218 9.37 11.88 -23.40
N ILE A 219 8.62 12.27 -22.37
CA ILE A 219 7.44 13.14 -22.49
C ILE A 219 7.84 14.58 -22.82
N TYR A 220 8.75 15.14 -22.04
CA TYR A 220 9.15 16.55 -22.22
C TYR A 220 10.17 16.76 -23.33
N ARG A 221 10.95 15.73 -23.64
CA ARG A 221 12.07 15.81 -24.59
C ARG A 221 13.02 16.95 -24.24
N SER A 222 13.17 17.23 -22.94
CA SER A 222 14.02 18.28 -22.40
C SER A 222 14.63 17.82 -21.07
N PRO A 223 15.97 17.73 -20.98
CA PRO A 223 16.64 17.33 -19.73
C PRO A 223 16.37 18.31 -18.58
N ILE A 224 16.42 19.61 -18.86
CA ILE A 224 16.22 20.65 -17.84
C ILE A 224 14.80 20.54 -17.26
N LEU A 225 13.81 20.35 -18.16
CA LEU A 225 12.42 20.27 -17.74
C LEU A 225 12.10 18.98 -16.98
N ALA A 226 12.79 17.88 -17.29
CA ALA A 226 12.65 16.63 -16.54
C ALA A 226 13.20 16.74 -15.11
N LEU A 227 14.25 17.53 -14.89
CA LEU A 227 14.85 17.72 -13.58
C LEU A 227 14.00 18.60 -12.63
N ILE A 228 13.21 19.54 -13.17
CA ILE A 228 12.41 20.45 -12.32
C ILE A 228 11.43 19.71 -11.40
N PRO A 229 10.56 18.80 -11.89
CA PRO A 229 9.70 17.99 -11.03
C PRO A 229 10.49 17.14 -10.05
N LEU A 230 11.57 16.49 -10.49
CA LEU A 230 12.39 15.64 -9.63
C LEU A 230 13.05 16.43 -8.48
N ILE A 231 13.54 17.63 -8.75
CA ILE A 231 14.08 18.53 -7.72
C ILE A 231 12.96 18.90 -6.73
N ALA A 232 11.77 19.26 -7.23
CA ALA A 232 10.65 19.64 -6.37
C ALA A 232 10.18 18.50 -5.46
N VAL A 233 10.09 17.28 -6.01
CA VAL A 233 9.76 16.07 -5.26
C VAL A 233 10.88 15.73 -4.26
N GLY A 234 12.14 15.81 -4.68
CA GLY A 234 13.28 15.57 -3.79
C GLY A 234 13.31 16.52 -2.58
N PHE A 235 13.04 17.81 -2.79
CA PHE A 235 12.91 18.77 -1.68
C PHE A 235 11.71 18.47 -0.79
N ALA A 236 10.59 18.05 -1.36
CA ALA A 236 9.42 17.63 -0.58
C ALA A 236 9.73 16.40 0.26
N TYR A 237 10.37 15.38 -0.31
CA TYR A 237 10.82 14.17 0.40
C TYR A 237 11.76 14.51 1.56
N LEU A 238 12.78 15.33 1.30
CA LEU A 238 13.72 15.78 2.32
C LEU A 238 13.07 16.67 3.40
N ALA A 239 11.92 17.28 3.14
CA ALA A 239 11.16 18.02 4.14
C ALA A 239 10.21 17.11 4.94
N VAL A 240 9.57 16.14 4.30
CA VAL A 240 8.59 15.22 4.92
C VAL A 240 9.29 14.30 5.94
N THR A 241 10.39 13.66 5.53
CA THR A 241 11.03 12.60 6.33
C THR A 241 11.47 13.06 7.73
N PRO A 242 12.08 14.23 7.95
CA PRO A 242 12.40 14.67 9.31
C PRO A 242 11.16 15.06 10.14
N ILE A 243 10.12 15.58 9.49
CA ILE A 243 8.87 15.91 10.19
C ILE A 243 8.20 14.62 10.70
N LEU A 244 8.17 13.56 9.88
CA LEU A 244 7.69 12.25 10.33
C LEU A 244 8.56 11.69 11.45
N GLY A 245 9.89 11.83 11.35
CA GLY A 245 10.81 11.42 12.41
C GLY A 245 10.51 12.12 13.75
N LEU A 246 10.25 13.42 13.73
CA LEU A 246 9.85 14.17 14.93
C LEU A 246 8.51 13.67 15.49
N LEU A 247 7.50 13.48 14.63
CA LEU A 247 6.17 13.02 15.07
C LEU A 247 6.24 11.59 15.64
N GLY A 248 7.10 10.72 15.07
CA GLY A 248 7.38 9.40 15.60
C GLY A 248 8.13 9.42 16.92
N GLN A 249 9.15 10.28 17.06
CA GLN A 249 9.89 10.46 18.30
C GLN A 249 9.01 10.90 19.47
N GLU A 250 8.08 11.83 19.21
CA GLU A 250 7.12 12.31 20.21
C GLU A 250 5.97 11.32 20.46
N GLY A 251 5.93 10.18 19.78
CA GLY A 251 4.86 9.19 19.91
C GLY A 251 3.49 9.68 19.44
N ILE A 252 3.44 10.74 18.61
CA ILE A 252 2.18 11.30 18.07
C ILE A 252 1.62 10.39 16.98
N ILE A 253 2.51 9.76 16.20
CA ILE A 253 2.14 8.83 15.13
C ILE A 253 3.02 7.59 15.18
N THR A 254 2.46 6.49 14.71
CA THR A 254 3.19 5.24 14.44
C THR A 254 3.21 5.01 12.93
N TYR A 255 4.29 4.50 12.38
CA TYR A 255 4.40 4.14 10.96
C TYR A 255 5.47 3.08 10.77
N GLY A 256 5.23 2.17 9.84
CA GLY A 256 6.17 1.10 9.48
C GLY A 256 6.89 1.37 8.15
N SER A 257 7.86 0.51 7.86
CA SER A 257 8.66 0.52 6.62
C SER A 257 7.79 0.45 5.36
N GLN A 258 6.74 -0.38 5.36
CA GLN A 258 5.78 -0.50 4.27
C GLN A 258 5.11 0.85 3.93
N GLY A 259 4.67 1.58 4.96
CA GLY A 259 4.07 2.91 4.80
C GLY A 259 5.02 3.91 4.17
N LEU A 260 6.28 3.94 4.60
CA LEU A 260 7.30 4.83 4.05
C LEU A 260 7.62 4.50 2.59
N SER A 261 7.67 3.22 2.21
CA SER A 261 7.90 2.78 0.84
C SER A 261 6.77 3.22 -0.10
N ILE A 262 5.51 2.98 0.27
CA ILE A 262 4.33 3.41 -0.50
C ILE A 262 4.25 4.95 -0.57
N MET A 263 4.53 5.64 0.55
CA MET A 263 4.58 7.10 0.60
C MET A 263 5.62 7.67 -0.39
N THR A 264 6.78 7.04 -0.50
CA THR A 264 7.82 7.44 -1.45
C THR A 264 7.31 7.36 -2.89
N VAL A 265 6.70 6.24 -3.27
CA VAL A 265 6.11 6.05 -4.61
C VAL A 265 4.99 7.06 -4.88
N LEU A 266 4.10 7.27 -3.90
CA LEU A 266 3.03 8.26 -3.98
C LEU A 266 3.59 9.68 -4.21
N LEU A 267 4.60 10.06 -3.44
CA LEU A 267 5.21 11.38 -3.50
C LEU A 267 5.84 11.64 -4.88
N PHE A 268 6.57 10.67 -5.43
CA PHE A 268 7.16 10.78 -6.77
C PHE A 268 6.11 10.72 -7.87
N GLY A 269 5.09 9.88 -7.75
CA GLY A 269 4.00 9.73 -8.72
C GLY A 269 3.10 10.97 -8.76
N ALA A 270 2.34 11.19 -7.70
CA ALA A 270 1.40 12.32 -7.61
C ALA A 270 2.12 13.68 -7.60
N GLY A 271 3.33 13.73 -7.03
CA GLY A 271 4.12 14.96 -6.98
C GLY A 271 4.56 15.46 -8.35
N THR A 272 4.99 14.56 -9.23
CA THR A 272 5.34 14.94 -10.60
C THR A 272 4.14 15.39 -11.41
N ASP A 273 2.96 14.87 -11.10
CA ASP A 273 1.70 15.21 -11.77
C ASP A 273 1.31 16.68 -11.57
N TYR A 274 1.36 17.18 -10.35
CA TYR A 274 1.11 18.61 -10.08
C TYR A 274 2.05 19.53 -10.86
N CYS A 275 3.31 19.10 -11.03
CA CYS A 275 4.28 19.82 -11.85
C CYS A 275 3.92 19.82 -13.34
N LEU A 276 3.43 18.67 -13.86
CA LEU A 276 3.07 18.48 -15.25
C LEU A 276 2.02 19.48 -15.72
N PHE A 277 0.96 19.68 -14.92
CA PHE A 277 -0.11 20.61 -15.25
C PHE A 277 0.39 22.04 -15.38
N LEU A 278 1.20 22.52 -14.45
CA LEU A 278 1.75 23.88 -14.49
C LEU A 278 2.71 24.05 -15.69
N ILE A 279 3.59 23.06 -15.92
CA ILE A 279 4.54 23.07 -17.03
C ILE A 279 3.85 23.08 -18.39
N ALA A 280 2.84 22.25 -18.58
CA ALA A 280 2.07 22.18 -19.81
C ALA A 280 1.35 23.50 -20.10
N ARG A 281 0.74 24.11 -19.07
CA ARG A 281 0.06 25.42 -19.21
C ARG A 281 1.06 26.52 -19.47
N PHE A 282 2.22 26.51 -18.81
CA PHE A 282 3.28 27.47 -19.07
C PHE A 282 3.80 27.37 -20.50
N ARG A 283 4.03 26.14 -21.02
CA ARG A 283 4.40 25.90 -22.40
C ARG A 283 3.38 26.47 -23.38
N SER A 284 2.10 26.24 -23.14
CA SER A 284 1.01 26.78 -23.98
C SER A 284 1.03 28.30 -23.99
N GLN A 285 1.18 28.96 -22.83
CA GLN A 285 1.21 30.44 -22.76
C GLN A 285 2.45 31.03 -23.44
N LEU A 286 3.59 30.33 -23.42
CA LEU A 286 4.81 30.77 -24.11
C LEU A 286 4.69 30.81 -25.66
N HIS A 287 3.70 30.14 -26.24
CA HIS A 287 3.38 30.27 -27.67
C HIS A 287 2.61 31.56 -28.00
N HIS A 288 1.91 32.14 -27.01
CA HIS A 288 1.09 33.33 -27.18
C HIS A 288 1.76 34.63 -26.68
N ASP A 289 2.51 34.54 -25.58
CA ASP A 289 3.12 35.71 -24.93
C ASP A 289 4.65 35.72 -25.15
N GLU A 290 5.17 36.84 -25.64
CA GLU A 290 6.62 37.02 -25.81
C GLU A 290 7.35 37.15 -24.47
N ASN A 291 6.76 37.86 -23.52
CA ASN A 291 7.32 38.05 -22.21
C ASN A 291 7.08 36.79 -21.32
N ARG A 292 8.16 36.11 -20.95
CA ARG A 292 8.13 34.91 -20.13
C ARG A 292 7.42 35.09 -18.78
N TYR A 293 7.51 36.29 -18.20
CA TYR A 293 6.89 36.60 -16.89
C TYR A 293 5.37 36.71 -17.01
N THR A 294 4.89 37.39 -18.07
CA THR A 294 3.45 37.50 -18.38
C THR A 294 2.87 36.10 -18.67
N ALA A 295 3.55 35.31 -19.49
CA ALA A 295 3.18 33.92 -19.78
C ALA A 295 3.07 33.09 -18.50
N PHE A 296 4.08 33.21 -17.62
CA PHE A 296 4.11 32.51 -16.33
C PHE A 296 2.94 32.93 -15.43
N LYS A 297 2.70 34.23 -15.27
CA LYS A 297 1.62 34.73 -14.41
C LYS A 297 0.24 34.26 -14.87
N LYS A 298 0.00 34.24 -16.18
CA LYS A 298 -1.25 33.71 -16.78
C LYS A 298 -1.37 32.21 -16.59
N ALA A 299 -0.30 31.46 -16.81
CA ALA A 299 -0.25 30.01 -16.60
C ALA A 299 -0.56 29.64 -15.15
N PHE A 300 0.15 30.23 -14.20
CA PHE A 300 -0.03 29.99 -12.78
C PHE A 300 -1.43 30.39 -12.30
N GLY A 301 -1.91 31.56 -12.67
CA GLY A 301 -3.27 32.03 -12.29
C GLY A 301 -4.40 31.10 -12.77
N ASN A 302 -4.18 30.39 -13.87
CA ASN A 302 -5.16 29.45 -14.43
C ASN A 302 -5.06 28.02 -13.87
N THR A 303 -3.93 27.64 -13.26
CA THR A 303 -3.68 26.25 -12.79
C THR A 303 -3.55 26.12 -11.28
N ALA A 304 -3.07 27.15 -10.58
CA ALA A 304 -2.77 27.05 -9.16
C ALA A 304 -4.00 26.67 -8.30
N GLY A 305 -5.18 27.21 -8.64
CA GLY A 305 -6.42 26.85 -7.94
C GLY A 305 -6.82 25.39 -8.11
N ALA A 306 -6.61 24.84 -9.29
CA ALA A 306 -6.90 23.45 -9.57
C ALA A 306 -5.87 22.51 -8.87
N ILE A 307 -4.58 22.85 -8.89
CA ILE A 307 -3.53 22.11 -8.17
C ILE A 307 -3.81 22.12 -6.66
N ALA A 308 -4.19 23.26 -6.09
CA ALA A 308 -4.50 23.39 -4.68
C ALA A 308 -5.73 22.55 -4.28
N LEU A 309 -6.78 22.55 -5.11
CA LEU A 309 -7.97 21.76 -4.87
C LEU A 309 -7.66 20.26 -4.95
N SER A 310 -6.97 19.83 -6.00
CA SER A 310 -6.53 18.47 -6.23
C SER A 310 -5.72 17.96 -5.04
N GLY A 311 -4.62 18.64 -4.67
CA GLY A 311 -3.83 18.25 -3.51
C GLY A 311 -4.64 18.21 -2.20
N PHE A 312 -5.58 19.13 -2.01
CA PHE A 312 -6.47 19.12 -0.85
C PHE A 312 -7.42 17.91 -0.87
N THR A 313 -7.96 17.56 -2.04
CA THR A 313 -8.86 16.40 -2.18
C THR A 313 -8.13 15.11 -1.82
N VAL A 314 -6.94 14.87 -2.37
CA VAL A 314 -6.14 13.68 -2.09
C VAL A 314 -5.74 13.65 -0.60
N MET A 315 -5.24 14.77 -0.07
CA MET A 315 -4.89 14.89 1.35
C MET A 315 -6.08 14.56 2.26
N ALA A 316 -7.25 15.12 1.98
CA ALA A 316 -8.44 14.91 2.79
C ALA A 316 -8.96 13.46 2.70
N ALA A 317 -8.89 12.83 1.51
CA ALA A 317 -9.25 11.43 1.33
C ALA A 317 -8.31 10.49 2.11
N LEU A 318 -7.00 10.79 2.11
CA LEU A 318 -6.02 10.03 2.89
C LEU A 318 -6.18 10.24 4.41
N LEU A 319 -6.59 11.42 4.86
CA LEU A 319 -6.89 11.68 6.28
C LEU A 319 -8.12 10.89 6.79
N ILE A 320 -9.03 10.47 5.91
CA ILE A 320 -10.14 9.58 6.32
C ILE A 320 -9.61 8.26 6.89
N LEU A 321 -8.44 7.80 6.47
CA LEU A 321 -7.82 6.58 7.03
C LEU A 321 -7.57 6.67 8.54
N LEU A 322 -7.56 7.87 9.14
CA LEU A 322 -7.48 8.05 10.61
C LEU A 322 -8.67 7.44 11.37
N VAL A 323 -9.82 7.20 10.72
CA VAL A 323 -10.97 6.57 11.37
C VAL A 323 -10.85 5.04 11.41
N ALA A 324 -9.86 4.46 10.73
CA ALA A 324 -9.61 3.03 10.75
C ALA A 324 -9.28 2.52 12.15
N LYS A 325 -9.80 1.36 12.48
CA LYS A 325 -9.47 0.62 13.71
C LYS A 325 -8.25 -0.27 13.50
N TYR A 326 -8.01 -0.73 12.27
CA TYR A 326 -6.87 -1.55 11.93
C TYR A 326 -5.60 -0.70 11.86
N GLY A 327 -4.59 -1.06 12.67
CA GLY A 327 -3.39 -0.24 12.88
C GLY A 327 -2.66 0.13 11.59
N SER A 328 -2.37 -0.82 10.72
CA SER A 328 -1.66 -0.55 9.46
C SER A 328 -2.43 0.42 8.55
N ILE A 329 -3.77 0.40 8.53
CA ILE A 329 -4.59 1.35 7.74
C ILE A 329 -4.51 2.74 8.38
N HIS A 330 -4.71 2.82 9.68
CA HIS A 330 -4.65 4.07 10.46
C HIS A 330 -3.30 4.77 10.29
N ASN A 331 -2.22 4.01 10.40
CA ASN A 331 -0.84 4.50 10.40
C ASN A 331 -0.40 5.08 9.05
N PHE A 332 -1.11 4.79 7.95
CA PHE A 332 -0.85 5.40 6.63
C PHE A 332 -1.39 6.81 6.48
N ALA A 333 -2.40 7.19 7.27
CA ALA A 333 -3.13 8.45 7.11
C ALA A 333 -2.23 9.69 7.16
N VAL A 334 -1.45 9.84 8.23
CA VAL A 334 -0.62 11.04 8.45
C VAL A 334 0.57 11.10 7.50
N PRO A 335 1.41 10.05 7.34
CA PRO A 335 2.53 10.09 6.42
C PRO A 335 2.13 10.44 4.98
N PHE A 336 1.05 9.85 4.48
CA PHE A 336 0.59 10.10 3.13
C PHE A 336 -0.01 11.49 2.96
N SER A 337 -0.86 11.91 3.89
CA SER A 337 -1.49 13.24 3.85
C SER A 337 -0.47 14.36 3.96
N LEU A 338 0.51 14.20 4.84
CA LEU A 338 1.59 15.18 5.03
C LEU A 338 2.47 15.26 3.78
N SER A 339 2.77 14.13 3.15
CA SER A 339 3.58 14.09 1.93
C SER A 339 2.88 14.84 0.78
N ILE A 340 1.58 14.63 0.59
CA ILE A 340 0.77 15.34 -0.41
C ILE A 340 0.69 16.83 -0.08
N LEU A 341 0.50 17.21 1.17
CA LEU A 341 0.45 18.61 1.60
C LEU A 341 1.76 19.35 1.27
N ILE A 342 2.89 18.79 1.67
CA ILE A 342 4.21 19.39 1.43
C ILE A 342 4.51 19.42 -0.06
N MET A 343 4.15 18.37 -0.80
CA MET A 343 4.31 18.33 -2.24
C MET A 343 3.45 19.37 -2.96
N MET A 344 2.21 19.56 -2.54
CA MET A 344 1.33 20.63 -3.04
C MET A 344 1.97 22.01 -2.82
N ILE A 345 2.51 22.25 -1.62
CA ILE A 345 3.22 23.51 -1.30
C ILE A 345 4.46 23.67 -2.20
N SER A 346 5.25 22.61 -2.38
CA SER A 346 6.41 22.58 -3.29
C SER A 346 6.00 22.91 -4.73
N SER A 347 4.92 22.30 -5.22
CA SER A 347 4.41 22.53 -6.57
C SER A 347 3.88 23.94 -6.80
N LEU A 348 3.34 24.58 -5.76
CA LEU A 348 2.82 25.95 -5.82
C LEU A 348 3.88 27.03 -5.52
N THR A 349 5.06 26.65 -5.04
CA THR A 349 6.11 27.62 -4.65
C THR A 349 7.45 27.33 -5.34
N LEU A 350 8.06 26.15 -5.13
CA LEU A 350 9.38 25.80 -5.65
C LEU A 350 9.38 25.60 -7.16
N VAL A 351 8.39 24.86 -7.72
CA VAL A 351 8.28 24.65 -9.17
C VAL A 351 8.12 25.96 -9.94
N PRO A 352 7.20 26.89 -9.55
CA PRO A 352 7.13 28.22 -10.08
C PRO A 352 8.45 29.00 -10.04
N ALA A 353 9.17 28.91 -8.93
CA ALA A 353 10.46 29.58 -8.78
C ALA A 353 11.51 29.05 -9.77
N LEU A 354 11.60 27.72 -9.90
CA LEU A 354 12.51 27.05 -10.84
C LEU A 354 12.15 27.39 -12.30
N LEU A 355 10.87 27.33 -12.67
CA LEU A 355 10.38 27.74 -14.00
C LEU A 355 10.65 29.22 -14.27
N GLY A 356 10.54 30.07 -13.26
CA GLY A 356 10.87 31.50 -13.35
C GLY A 356 12.36 31.76 -13.55
N ILE A 357 13.23 30.93 -12.96
CA ILE A 357 14.71 31.01 -13.12
C ILE A 357 15.10 30.63 -14.56
N PHE A 358 14.73 29.44 -14.98
CA PHE A 358 15.10 28.90 -16.30
C PHE A 358 14.28 29.49 -17.46
N GLY A 359 13.00 29.84 -17.23
CA GLY A 359 12.11 30.43 -18.23
C GLY A 359 11.97 29.55 -19.48
N ARG A 360 12.16 30.14 -20.68
CA ARG A 360 12.05 29.41 -21.96
C ARG A 360 13.14 28.36 -22.15
N ILE A 361 14.32 28.53 -21.53
CA ILE A 361 15.45 27.60 -21.62
C ILE A 361 15.08 26.24 -21.01
N SER A 362 14.13 26.19 -20.03
CA SER A 362 13.61 24.94 -19.47
C SER A 362 13.20 23.94 -20.56
N PHE A 363 12.77 24.41 -21.72
CA PHE A 363 12.28 23.59 -22.84
C PHE A 363 13.36 23.24 -23.87
N TRP A 364 14.64 23.48 -23.58
CA TRP A 364 15.72 23.08 -24.49
C TRP A 364 15.72 21.56 -24.70
N PRO A 365 15.87 21.05 -25.97
CA PRO A 365 16.15 21.76 -27.22
C PRO A 365 14.92 22.30 -27.97
N PHE A 366 13.68 21.97 -27.55
CA PHE A 366 12.45 22.35 -28.26
C PHE A 366 11.76 23.58 -27.65
N VAL A 367 12.47 24.70 -27.63
CA VAL A 367 12.01 25.95 -27.00
C VAL A 367 10.74 26.48 -27.66
N PRO A 368 9.62 26.70 -26.91
CA PRO A 368 8.39 27.29 -27.45
C PRO A 368 8.59 28.75 -27.86
N ARG A 369 8.08 29.13 -29.05
CA ARG A 369 8.20 30.46 -29.66
C ARG A 369 6.83 30.98 -30.05
N THR A 370 6.63 32.29 -29.95
CA THR A 370 5.48 32.96 -30.58
C THR A 370 5.60 32.95 -32.10
N GLU A 371 4.53 33.21 -32.83
CA GLU A 371 4.60 33.26 -34.30
C GLU A 371 5.62 34.28 -34.82
N ALA A 372 5.72 35.44 -34.15
CA ALA A 372 6.69 36.48 -34.49
C ALA A 372 8.16 35.96 -34.33
N MET A 373 8.46 35.38 -33.15
CA MET A 373 9.76 34.77 -32.85
C MET A 373 10.07 33.56 -33.75
N ALA A 374 9.06 32.79 -34.16
CA ALA A 374 9.22 31.66 -35.05
C ALA A 374 9.54 32.11 -36.48
N LYS A 375 8.90 33.15 -36.96
CA LYS A 375 9.19 33.78 -38.27
C LYS A 375 10.60 34.37 -38.32
N GLU A 376 11.00 35.16 -37.31
CA GLU A 376 12.36 35.72 -37.20
C GLU A 376 13.45 34.63 -37.15
N HIS A 377 13.21 33.56 -36.38
CA HIS A 377 14.17 32.44 -36.30
C HIS A 377 14.25 31.62 -37.58
N ALA A 378 13.13 31.45 -38.29
CA ALA A 378 13.08 30.75 -39.57
C ALA A 378 13.83 31.54 -40.65
N THR A 379 13.62 32.87 -40.69
CA THR A 379 14.36 33.77 -41.61
C THR A 379 15.84 33.75 -41.36
N LYS A 380 16.28 33.78 -40.06
CA LYS A 380 17.71 33.69 -39.70
C LYS A 380 18.37 32.34 -40.06
N LYS A 381 17.60 31.26 -40.15
CA LYS A 381 18.10 29.87 -40.41
C LYS A 381 17.70 29.32 -41.77
N GLY A 382 17.03 30.07 -42.63
CA GLY A 382 16.60 29.62 -43.98
C GLY A 382 15.63 28.42 -43.93
N LYS A 383 14.87 28.22 -42.85
CA LYS A 383 13.97 27.06 -42.66
C LYS A 383 12.50 27.52 -42.74
N LYS A 384 11.62 26.63 -43.23
CA LYS A 384 10.18 26.85 -43.24
C LYS A 384 9.61 26.98 -41.80
N VAL A 385 8.70 27.94 -41.60
CA VAL A 385 8.02 28.16 -40.31
C VAL A 385 7.16 26.94 -39.98
N LYS A 386 7.46 26.25 -38.92
CA LYS A 386 6.58 25.22 -38.36
C LYS A 386 5.64 25.88 -37.36
N ILE A 387 4.38 26.07 -37.74
CA ILE A 387 3.33 26.50 -36.83
C ILE A 387 2.91 25.33 -35.96
N HIS A 388 2.83 25.58 -34.66
CA HIS A 388 2.38 24.55 -33.69
C HIS A 388 0.89 24.27 -33.97
N ARG A 389 0.60 23.00 -34.36
CA ARG A 389 -0.78 22.51 -34.49
C ARG A 389 -1.17 21.84 -33.19
N GLU A 390 -2.38 22.13 -32.70
CA GLU A 390 -2.99 21.44 -31.56
C GLU A 390 -2.96 19.91 -31.75
N ASN A 391 -3.04 19.16 -30.65
CA ASN A 391 -2.89 17.71 -30.65
C ASN A 391 -4.07 17.02 -31.36
N ARG A 392 -3.97 16.87 -32.69
CA ARG A 392 -5.00 16.31 -33.58
C ARG A 392 -5.52 14.95 -33.12
N PHE A 393 -4.68 14.16 -32.45
CA PHE A 393 -5.05 12.82 -31.98
C PHE A 393 -6.16 12.92 -30.91
N TRP A 394 -5.93 13.67 -29.84
CA TRP A 394 -6.88 13.82 -28.73
C TRP A 394 -8.16 14.57 -29.15
N HIS A 395 -8.05 15.52 -30.06
CA HIS A 395 -9.21 16.16 -30.64
C HIS A 395 -10.09 15.14 -31.38
N ARG A 396 -9.49 14.27 -32.21
CA ARG A 396 -10.23 13.19 -32.90
C ARG A 396 -10.86 12.19 -31.93
N VAL A 397 -10.20 11.86 -30.83
CA VAL A 397 -10.77 11.00 -29.77
C VAL A 397 -12.01 11.66 -29.16
N GLY A 398 -11.92 12.95 -28.83
CA GLY A 398 -13.08 13.74 -28.35
C GLY A 398 -14.23 13.81 -29.38
N GLU A 399 -13.90 13.97 -30.67
CA GLU A 399 -14.89 13.94 -31.76
C GLU A 399 -15.60 12.59 -31.84
N ILE A 400 -14.89 11.46 -31.78
CA ILE A 400 -15.48 10.11 -31.79
C ILE A 400 -16.47 9.95 -30.64
N SER A 401 -16.07 10.33 -29.43
CA SER A 401 -16.91 10.25 -28.23
C SER A 401 -18.15 11.14 -28.32
N ALA A 402 -18.03 12.32 -28.95
CA ALA A 402 -19.12 13.28 -29.10
C ALA A 402 -20.06 12.93 -30.28
N HIS A 403 -19.57 12.33 -31.37
CA HIS A 403 -20.39 11.95 -32.53
C HIS A 403 -21.10 10.60 -32.39
N HIS A 404 -20.49 9.66 -31.67
CA HIS A 404 -21.05 8.31 -31.46
C HIS A 404 -21.20 7.97 -29.97
N PRO A 405 -21.89 8.80 -29.15
CA PRO A 405 -21.87 8.69 -27.69
C PRO A 405 -22.43 7.34 -27.19
N ILE A 406 -23.52 6.85 -27.80
CA ILE A 406 -24.14 5.56 -27.40
C ILE A 406 -23.18 4.39 -27.68
N LYS A 407 -22.56 4.34 -28.88
CA LYS A 407 -21.62 3.26 -29.22
C LYS A 407 -20.40 3.30 -28.32
N THR A 408 -19.82 4.48 -28.08
CA THR A 408 -18.68 4.67 -27.21
C THR A 408 -19.01 4.26 -25.77
N PHE A 409 -20.16 4.69 -25.25
CA PHE A 409 -20.63 4.33 -23.92
C PHE A 409 -20.80 2.80 -23.77
N VAL A 410 -21.51 2.15 -24.70
CA VAL A 410 -21.76 0.70 -24.64
C VAL A 410 -20.45 -0.09 -24.72
N ILE A 411 -19.56 0.25 -25.66
CA ILE A 411 -18.28 -0.45 -25.82
C ILE A 411 -17.41 -0.30 -24.56
N THR A 412 -17.26 0.92 -24.06
CA THR A 412 -16.45 1.17 -22.86
C THR A 412 -17.05 0.52 -21.62
N LEU A 413 -18.39 0.54 -21.48
CA LEU A 413 -19.09 -0.13 -20.38
C LEU A 413 -18.93 -1.66 -20.45
N LEU A 414 -18.98 -2.25 -21.65
CA LEU A 414 -18.76 -3.69 -21.82
C LEU A 414 -17.33 -4.10 -21.47
N ILE A 415 -16.33 -3.31 -21.89
CA ILE A 415 -14.92 -3.58 -21.54
C ILE A 415 -14.71 -3.45 -20.03
N LEU A 416 -15.08 -2.32 -19.45
CA LEU A 416 -14.87 -2.08 -18.02
C LEU A 416 -15.74 -2.99 -17.16
N GLY A 417 -17.02 -3.18 -17.51
CA GLY A 417 -17.93 -4.08 -16.81
C GLY A 417 -17.47 -5.54 -16.88
N GLY A 418 -16.97 -5.97 -18.05
CA GLY A 418 -16.37 -7.29 -18.21
C GLY A 418 -15.17 -7.51 -17.27
N CYS A 419 -14.26 -6.51 -17.17
CA CYS A 419 -13.18 -6.57 -16.20
C CYS A 419 -13.71 -6.56 -14.75
N ALA A 420 -14.70 -5.73 -14.44
CA ALA A 420 -15.27 -5.61 -13.10
C ALA A 420 -15.97 -6.90 -12.62
N LEU A 421 -16.53 -7.72 -13.54
CA LEU A 421 -17.12 -9.00 -13.17
C LEU A 421 -16.12 -9.95 -12.52
N PHE A 422 -14.84 -9.90 -12.90
CA PHE A 422 -13.80 -10.71 -12.23
C PHE A 422 -13.52 -10.27 -10.79
N ALA A 423 -13.90 -9.06 -10.40
CA ALA A 423 -13.76 -8.63 -9.02
C ALA A 423 -14.63 -9.45 -8.05
N THR A 424 -15.72 -10.07 -8.54
CA THR A 424 -16.57 -10.95 -7.72
C THR A 424 -15.94 -12.31 -7.42
N GLN A 425 -14.87 -12.67 -8.13
CA GLN A 425 -14.15 -13.93 -7.97
C GLN A 425 -12.91 -13.80 -7.10
N VAL A 426 -12.59 -12.58 -6.63
CA VAL A 426 -11.41 -12.31 -5.81
C VAL A 426 -11.50 -13.09 -4.51
N LYS A 427 -10.44 -13.84 -4.23
CA LYS A 427 -10.22 -14.49 -2.94
C LYS A 427 -9.26 -13.63 -2.11
N TYR A 428 -9.59 -13.44 -0.84
CA TYR A 428 -8.77 -12.65 0.07
C TYR A 428 -8.05 -13.56 1.07
N THR A 429 -6.84 -13.18 1.45
CA THR A 429 -6.08 -13.83 2.53
C THR A 429 -5.65 -12.79 3.56
N TYR A 430 -5.62 -13.21 4.82
CA TYR A 430 -5.09 -12.44 5.94
C TYR A 430 -3.81 -13.08 6.49
N ASP A 431 -3.31 -14.12 5.81
CA ASP A 431 -2.05 -14.77 6.14
C ASP A 431 -0.87 -13.90 5.70
N THR A 432 -0.21 -13.29 6.66
CA THR A 432 0.97 -12.44 6.43
C THR A 432 2.13 -13.22 5.82
N LEU A 433 2.32 -14.48 6.24
CA LEU A 433 3.42 -15.31 5.76
C LEU A 433 3.28 -15.68 4.29
N SER A 434 2.05 -15.83 3.80
CA SER A 434 1.79 -16.08 2.37
C SER A 434 2.21 -14.92 1.47
N THR A 435 2.39 -13.71 2.05
CA THR A 435 2.84 -12.52 1.33
C THR A 435 4.36 -12.42 1.13
N PHE A 436 5.13 -13.28 1.82
CA PHE A 436 6.59 -13.32 1.70
C PHE A 436 7.04 -14.15 0.49
N PRO A 437 8.26 -13.93 -0.04
CA PRO A 437 8.88 -14.78 -1.04
C PRO A 437 8.93 -16.25 -0.60
N LYS A 438 8.79 -17.17 -1.56
CA LYS A 438 8.77 -18.61 -1.26
C LYS A 438 10.08 -19.14 -0.71
N ASP A 439 11.18 -18.51 -1.06
CA ASP A 439 12.56 -18.82 -0.68
C ASP A 439 13.02 -18.11 0.61
N MET A 440 12.08 -17.47 1.31
CA MET A 440 12.39 -16.83 2.57
C MET A 440 12.53 -17.85 3.71
N PRO A 441 13.54 -17.73 4.59
CA PRO A 441 13.80 -18.71 5.65
C PRO A 441 12.58 -19.02 6.51
N SER A 442 11.83 -17.98 6.97
CA SER A 442 10.65 -18.21 7.80
C SER A 442 9.52 -18.90 7.04
N ARG A 443 9.35 -18.61 5.74
CA ARG A 443 8.34 -19.25 4.90
C ARG A 443 8.73 -20.68 4.52
N GLU A 444 10.01 -20.93 4.17
CA GLU A 444 10.51 -22.28 3.93
C GLU A 444 10.37 -23.16 5.18
N GLY A 445 10.81 -22.65 6.35
CA GLY A 445 10.67 -23.37 7.60
C GLY A 445 9.23 -23.70 7.98
N PHE A 446 8.33 -22.74 7.75
CA PHE A 446 6.90 -22.94 7.94
C PHE A 446 6.32 -24.01 6.99
N THR A 447 6.70 -23.97 5.71
CA THR A 447 6.27 -24.95 4.71
C THR A 447 6.73 -26.35 5.11
N LEU A 448 7.99 -26.51 5.53
CA LEU A 448 8.51 -27.79 6.02
C LEU A 448 7.72 -28.31 7.23
N ILE A 449 7.34 -27.45 8.16
CA ILE A 449 6.48 -27.87 9.27
C ILE A 449 5.10 -28.30 8.77
N SER A 450 4.48 -27.52 7.88
CA SER A 450 3.16 -27.83 7.32
C SER A 450 3.11 -29.18 6.60
N ASP A 451 4.14 -29.44 5.81
CA ASP A 451 4.20 -30.62 4.94
C ASP A 451 4.48 -31.90 5.70
N HIS A 452 5.19 -31.81 6.85
CA HIS A 452 5.70 -33.00 7.55
C HIS A 452 5.06 -33.26 8.92
N PHE A 453 4.43 -32.24 9.57
CA PHE A 453 3.76 -32.41 10.87
C PHE A 453 2.23 -32.31 10.81
N GLY A 454 1.69 -32.04 9.63
CA GLY A 454 0.27 -31.74 9.48
C GLY A 454 -0.06 -30.27 9.75
N ALA A 455 -0.98 -29.75 8.95
CA ALA A 455 -1.29 -28.32 8.93
C ALA A 455 -1.77 -27.76 10.28
N GLY A 456 -2.55 -28.54 11.03
CA GLY A 456 -3.12 -28.12 12.32
C GLY A 456 -2.10 -27.93 13.46
N GLN A 457 -0.92 -28.55 13.34
CA GLN A 457 0.13 -28.47 14.37
C GLN A 457 0.97 -27.18 14.30
N LEU A 458 0.87 -26.44 13.20
CA LEU A 458 1.65 -25.21 12.96
C LEU A 458 1.38 -24.10 13.98
N ALA A 459 0.10 -23.90 14.30
CA ALA A 459 -0.34 -22.85 15.21
C ALA A 459 -1.63 -23.33 15.92
N PRO A 460 -1.52 -24.20 16.94
CA PRO A 460 -2.69 -24.65 17.65
C PRO A 460 -3.42 -23.48 18.32
N MET A 461 -4.74 -23.53 18.35
CA MET A 461 -5.54 -22.59 19.11
C MET A 461 -5.59 -22.96 20.58
N ASN A 462 -5.60 -21.96 21.45
CA ASN A 462 -5.77 -22.15 22.88
C ASN A 462 -7.12 -21.57 23.32
N LEU A 463 -8.02 -22.47 23.72
CA LEU A 463 -9.27 -22.10 24.38
C LEU A 463 -9.05 -22.03 25.88
N ILE A 464 -9.29 -20.87 26.46
CA ILE A 464 -9.18 -20.61 27.89
C ILE A 464 -10.59 -20.42 28.44
N VAL A 465 -10.92 -21.10 29.51
CA VAL A 465 -12.20 -20.97 30.19
C VAL A 465 -12.01 -20.80 31.70
N LYS A 466 -12.83 -19.98 32.32
CA LYS A 466 -12.85 -19.84 33.80
C LYS A 466 -13.90 -20.73 34.37
N THR A 467 -13.50 -21.92 34.79
CA THR A 467 -14.39 -22.99 35.32
C THR A 467 -14.59 -22.96 36.83
N ASN A 468 -13.86 -22.10 37.56
CA ASN A 468 -13.83 -22.08 39.02
C ASN A 468 -13.48 -23.46 39.62
N GLY A 469 -12.68 -24.26 38.89
CA GLY A 469 -12.30 -25.61 39.31
C GLY A 469 -13.34 -26.71 39.00
N GLU A 470 -14.48 -26.39 38.38
CA GLU A 470 -15.51 -27.37 38.01
C GLU A 470 -15.08 -28.13 36.71
N LYS A 471 -15.47 -29.40 36.65
CA LYS A 471 -15.28 -30.24 35.48
C LYS A 471 -16.39 -29.97 34.48
N THR A 472 -16.03 -29.68 33.25
CA THR A 472 -16.95 -29.47 32.14
C THR A 472 -16.73 -30.53 31.04
N ALA A 473 -17.75 -30.79 30.24
CA ALA A 473 -17.69 -31.64 29.06
C ALA A 473 -17.04 -30.91 27.86
N MET A 474 -16.15 -29.93 28.10
CA MET A 474 -15.59 -29.03 27.09
C MET A 474 -14.86 -29.81 26.00
N ARG A 475 -13.98 -30.73 26.38
CA ARG A 475 -13.22 -31.55 25.43
C ARG A 475 -14.13 -32.38 24.54
N GLU A 476 -15.09 -33.11 25.12
CA GLU A 476 -15.99 -33.99 24.38
C GLU A 476 -16.92 -33.22 23.43
N ASN A 477 -17.37 -32.03 23.83
CA ASN A 477 -18.24 -31.20 22.97
C ASN A 477 -17.46 -30.57 21.83
N LEU A 478 -16.28 -30.04 22.11
CA LEU A 478 -15.41 -29.47 21.05
C LEU A 478 -14.95 -30.53 20.04
N GLN A 479 -14.65 -31.74 20.52
CA GLN A 479 -14.20 -32.82 19.63
C GLN A 479 -15.28 -33.33 18.64
N LYS A 480 -16.55 -32.92 18.85
CA LYS A 480 -17.67 -33.18 17.90
C LYS A 480 -17.86 -32.07 16.89
N THR A 481 -17.14 -30.96 17.03
CA THR A 481 -17.23 -29.85 16.08
C THR A 481 -16.43 -30.20 14.83
N ASP A 482 -17.08 -30.13 13.67
CA ASP A 482 -16.44 -30.40 12.38
C ASP A 482 -15.25 -29.43 12.18
N GLY A 483 -14.15 -29.95 11.63
CA GLY A 483 -12.92 -29.18 11.41
C GLY A 483 -11.94 -29.16 12.58
N ILE A 484 -12.26 -29.82 13.71
CA ILE A 484 -11.36 -30.03 14.84
C ILE A 484 -10.77 -31.44 14.73
N GLU A 485 -9.45 -31.53 14.67
CA GLU A 485 -8.73 -32.81 14.63
C GLU A 485 -8.55 -33.38 16.04
N THR A 486 -7.97 -32.58 16.93
CA THR A 486 -7.76 -33.01 18.33
C THR A 486 -7.99 -31.86 19.31
N VAL A 487 -8.44 -32.25 20.53
CA VAL A 487 -8.55 -31.35 21.68
C VAL A 487 -7.79 -31.96 22.85
N SER A 488 -6.85 -31.21 23.43
CA SER A 488 -6.07 -31.67 24.57
C SER A 488 -6.92 -31.91 25.81
N VAL A 489 -6.38 -32.64 26.78
CA VAL A 489 -6.94 -32.63 28.14
C VAL A 489 -6.81 -31.21 28.69
N GLY A 490 -7.86 -30.74 29.41
CA GLY A 490 -7.82 -29.43 30.03
C GLY A 490 -6.69 -29.31 31.05
N VAL A 491 -5.85 -28.30 30.88
CA VAL A 491 -4.73 -28.01 31.78
C VAL A 491 -5.12 -26.84 32.68
N PRO A 492 -5.25 -27.06 34.00
CA PRO A 492 -5.54 -25.97 34.93
C PRO A 492 -4.34 -25.03 35.06
N SER A 493 -4.60 -23.74 35.20
CA SER A 493 -3.55 -22.74 35.43
C SER A 493 -2.79 -23.01 36.73
N THR A 494 -1.49 -22.82 36.68
CA THR A 494 -0.62 -22.89 37.86
C THR A 494 -0.76 -21.65 38.76
N LYS A 495 -1.16 -20.50 38.20
CA LYS A 495 -1.37 -19.26 38.96
C LYS A 495 -2.75 -19.17 39.60
N ASN A 496 -3.79 -19.55 38.86
CA ASN A 496 -5.16 -19.55 39.37
C ASN A 496 -5.94 -20.76 38.81
N ARG A 497 -6.16 -21.76 39.61
CA ARG A 497 -6.85 -23.01 39.23
C ARG A 497 -8.30 -22.85 38.76
N ASP A 498 -8.86 -21.65 38.85
CA ASP A 498 -10.17 -21.32 38.29
C ASP A 498 -10.14 -21.34 36.74
N TYR A 499 -8.96 -21.19 36.16
CA TYR A 499 -8.77 -21.17 34.68
C TYR A 499 -8.26 -22.51 34.19
N THR A 500 -8.88 -22.97 33.10
CA THR A 500 -8.46 -24.19 32.39
C THR A 500 -8.22 -23.87 30.92
N MET A 501 -7.12 -24.36 30.36
CA MET A 501 -6.76 -24.20 28.95
C MET A 501 -6.90 -25.53 28.23
N TYR A 502 -7.48 -25.48 27.03
CA TYR A 502 -7.56 -26.56 26.07
C TYR A 502 -6.82 -26.16 24.81
N THR A 503 -5.89 -26.96 24.34
CA THR A 503 -5.22 -26.77 23.06
C THR A 503 -6.01 -27.50 21.99
N ILE A 504 -6.40 -26.78 20.93
CA ILE A 504 -7.23 -27.28 19.82
C ILE A 504 -6.35 -27.32 18.57
N GLN A 505 -6.26 -28.47 17.94
CA GLN A 505 -5.65 -28.65 16.61
C GLN A 505 -6.77 -28.74 15.59
N LEU A 506 -6.63 -28.00 14.48
CA LEU A 506 -7.58 -28.00 13.37
C LEU A 506 -7.16 -29.01 12.31
N THR A 507 -8.12 -29.51 11.53
CA THR A 507 -7.84 -30.34 10.35
C THR A 507 -7.21 -29.55 9.21
N ASP A 508 -7.65 -28.28 9.07
CA ASP A 508 -7.17 -27.36 8.06
C ASP A 508 -5.98 -26.53 8.54
N ASN A 509 -5.27 -25.91 7.60
CA ASN A 509 -4.22 -24.95 7.91
C ASN A 509 -4.78 -23.81 8.77
N PRO A 510 -4.23 -23.55 9.98
CA PRO A 510 -4.69 -22.52 10.91
C PRO A 510 -4.73 -21.10 10.34
N TYR A 511 -4.01 -20.85 9.24
CA TYR A 511 -3.95 -19.57 8.55
C TYR A 511 -4.96 -19.45 7.41
N SER A 512 -5.72 -20.52 7.13
CA SER A 512 -6.73 -20.52 6.06
C SER A 512 -8.02 -19.79 6.46
N ASN A 513 -8.77 -19.34 5.44
CA ASN A 513 -10.11 -18.80 5.68
C ASN A 513 -11.06 -19.85 6.31
N ALA A 514 -10.93 -21.12 5.93
CA ALA A 514 -11.71 -22.19 6.50
C ALA A 514 -11.49 -22.34 8.01
N ALA A 515 -10.22 -22.29 8.45
CA ALA A 515 -9.88 -22.30 9.88
C ALA A 515 -10.46 -21.07 10.64
N MET A 516 -10.40 -19.88 10.03
CA MET A 516 -11.00 -18.68 10.61
C MET A 516 -12.53 -18.80 10.74
N ASP A 517 -13.18 -19.44 9.76
CA ASP A 517 -14.64 -19.62 9.77
C ASP A 517 -15.14 -20.57 10.88
N LEU A 518 -14.25 -21.38 11.48
CA LEU A 518 -14.56 -22.23 12.64
C LEU A 518 -14.58 -21.48 13.98
N ILE A 519 -13.99 -20.28 14.07
CA ILE A 519 -13.92 -19.52 15.35
C ILE A 519 -15.29 -19.27 15.99
N PRO A 520 -16.33 -18.82 15.24
CA PRO A 520 -17.68 -18.69 15.80
C PRO A 520 -18.22 -20.00 16.36
N ASP A 521 -18.12 -21.12 15.64
CA ASP A 521 -18.65 -22.41 16.06
C ASP A 521 -17.95 -22.95 17.31
N ILE A 522 -16.61 -22.79 17.39
CA ILE A 522 -15.82 -23.14 18.57
C ILE A 522 -16.25 -22.28 19.77
N ARG A 523 -16.45 -20.98 19.55
CA ARG A 523 -16.89 -20.05 20.60
C ARG A 523 -18.28 -20.41 21.11
N ASP A 524 -19.23 -20.66 20.21
CA ASP A 524 -20.62 -21.01 20.56
C ASP A 524 -20.68 -22.35 21.28
N THR A 525 -19.94 -23.37 20.85
CA THR A 525 -19.82 -24.66 21.53
C THR A 525 -19.26 -24.51 22.95
N ALA A 526 -18.20 -23.71 23.09
CA ALA A 526 -17.58 -23.46 24.39
C ALA A 526 -18.53 -22.68 25.32
N GLN A 527 -19.21 -21.66 24.83
CA GLN A 527 -20.17 -20.86 25.62
C GLN A 527 -21.39 -21.68 26.04
N THR A 528 -21.89 -22.53 25.15
CA THR A 528 -23.01 -23.46 25.48
C THR A 528 -22.57 -24.44 26.55
N THR A 529 -21.40 -25.04 26.40
CA THR A 529 -20.85 -25.96 27.43
C THR A 529 -20.67 -25.29 28.77
N MET A 530 -20.23 -24.03 28.82
CA MET A 530 -20.12 -23.27 30.07
C MET A 530 -21.50 -23.00 30.69
N SER A 531 -22.47 -22.64 29.84
CA SER A 531 -23.85 -22.40 30.29
C SER A 531 -24.51 -23.67 30.85
N ASP A 532 -24.34 -24.82 30.21
CA ASP A 532 -24.85 -26.11 30.65
C ASP A 532 -24.25 -26.56 31.99
N ALA A 533 -23.02 -26.14 32.28
CA ALA A 533 -22.35 -26.33 33.56
C ALA A 533 -22.75 -25.30 34.64
N GLY A 534 -23.69 -24.38 34.33
CA GLY A 534 -24.09 -23.30 35.26
C GLY A 534 -23.06 -22.17 35.39
N LEU A 535 -22.09 -22.12 34.50
CA LEU A 535 -21.01 -21.13 34.49
C LEU A 535 -21.30 -19.99 33.52
N SER A 536 -20.60 -18.86 33.68
CA SER A 536 -20.79 -17.70 32.82
C SER A 536 -20.23 -17.96 31.40
N LYS A 537 -21.08 -17.83 30.39
CA LYS A 537 -20.69 -17.91 28.98
C LYS A 537 -19.70 -16.83 28.53
N ASN A 538 -19.56 -15.73 29.29
CA ASN A 538 -18.60 -14.67 28.99
C ASN A 538 -17.15 -15.02 29.42
N ASN A 539 -16.98 -16.12 30.15
CA ASN A 539 -15.69 -16.61 30.64
C ASN A 539 -15.02 -17.57 29.64
N VAL A 540 -15.03 -17.23 28.37
CA VAL A 540 -14.47 -18.01 27.26
C VAL A 540 -13.59 -17.10 26.42
N TRP A 541 -12.33 -17.48 26.24
CA TRP A 541 -11.34 -16.75 25.44
C TRP A 541 -10.64 -17.70 24.47
N ILE A 542 -10.47 -17.28 23.22
CA ILE A 542 -9.78 -18.05 22.19
C ILE A 542 -8.54 -17.27 21.78
N ALA A 543 -7.37 -17.78 22.11
CA ALA A 543 -6.07 -17.23 21.77
C ALA A 543 -5.39 -18.05 20.66
N GLY A 544 -4.44 -17.45 20.00
CA GLY A 544 -3.64 -18.07 18.93
C GLY A 544 -3.84 -17.39 17.59
N GLN A 545 -2.99 -17.77 16.63
CA GLN A 545 -2.87 -17.06 15.34
C GLN A 545 -4.18 -17.03 14.53
N THR A 546 -4.94 -18.13 14.50
CA THR A 546 -6.22 -18.21 13.79
C THR A 546 -7.22 -17.20 14.35
N ALA A 547 -7.30 -17.05 15.69
CA ALA A 547 -8.18 -16.07 16.33
C ALA A 547 -7.75 -14.64 16.02
N THR A 548 -6.44 -14.35 16.00
CA THR A 548 -5.90 -13.04 15.61
C THR A 548 -6.24 -12.70 14.16
N GLN A 549 -6.12 -13.64 13.24
CA GLN A 549 -6.46 -13.42 11.83
C GLN A 549 -7.98 -13.27 11.61
N TYR A 550 -8.79 -14.00 12.39
CA TYR A 550 -10.24 -13.81 12.36
C TYR A 550 -10.63 -12.40 12.77
N ASP A 551 -10.09 -11.89 13.88
CA ASP A 551 -10.34 -10.52 14.34
C ASP A 551 -9.78 -9.48 13.34
N SER A 552 -8.60 -9.71 12.77
CA SER A 552 -8.03 -8.86 11.71
C SER A 552 -8.97 -8.76 10.50
N ARG A 553 -9.54 -9.90 10.06
CA ARG A 553 -10.53 -9.96 8.98
C ARG A 553 -11.80 -9.20 9.34
N ALA A 554 -12.30 -9.35 10.56
CA ALA A 554 -13.51 -8.69 11.03
C ALA A 554 -13.33 -7.17 11.11
N VAL A 555 -12.23 -6.71 11.73
CA VAL A 555 -11.90 -5.28 11.87
C VAL A 555 -11.67 -4.64 10.50
N THR A 556 -10.97 -5.32 9.59
CA THR A 556 -10.75 -4.81 8.21
C THR A 556 -12.06 -4.67 7.44
N LYS A 557 -13.00 -5.62 7.56
CA LYS A 557 -14.34 -5.50 6.95
C LYS A 557 -15.15 -4.33 7.53
N ASP A 558 -15.06 -4.11 8.83
CA ASP A 558 -15.70 -2.95 9.47
C ASP A 558 -15.12 -1.64 8.95
N ASP A 559 -13.79 -1.57 8.81
CA ASP A 559 -13.09 -0.42 8.27
C ASP A 559 -13.46 -0.17 6.79
N GLU A 560 -13.56 -1.23 5.97
CA GLU A 560 -14.05 -1.11 4.58
C GLU A 560 -15.46 -0.53 4.52
N ALA A 561 -16.37 -1.05 5.35
CA ALA A 561 -17.74 -0.59 5.41
C ALA A 561 -17.88 0.87 5.85
N LEU A 562 -16.92 1.40 6.60
CA LEU A 562 -16.90 2.79 7.08
C LEU A 562 -16.14 3.72 6.13
N ILE A 563 -14.91 3.35 5.75
CA ILE A 563 -13.99 4.22 5.00
C ILE A 563 -14.47 4.43 3.57
N ILE A 564 -14.92 3.37 2.89
CA ILE A 564 -15.33 3.46 1.49
C ILE A 564 -16.47 4.48 1.31
N PRO A 565 -17.58 4.43 2.06
CA PRO A 565 -18.63 5.44 1.95
C PRO A 565 -18.19 6.85 2.36
N LEU A 566 -17.30 6.98 3.35
CA LEU A 566 -16.78 8.29 3.76
C LEU A 566 -15.94 8.93 2.66
N VAL A 567 -15.07 8.17 1.99
CA VAL A 567 -14.26 8.66 0.87
C VAL A 567 -15.15 9.04 -0.31
N ILE A 568 -16.14 8.20 -0.65
CA ILE A 568 -17.13 8.53 -1.71
C ILE A 568 -17.89 9.79 -1.36
N GLY A 569 -18.36 9.91 -0.13
CA GLY A 569 -19.09 11.10 0.35
C GLY A 569 -18.26 12.38 0.30
N LEU A 570 -16.99 12.30 0.73
CA LEU A 570 -16.06 13.42 0.66
C LEU A 570 -15.84 13.87 -0.80
N ILE A 571 -15.56 12.93 -1.69
CA ILE A 571 -15.30 13.22 -3.11
C ILE A 571 -16.56 13.77 -3.78
N ALA A 572 -17.72 13.19 -3.52
CA ALA A 572 -19.00 13.70 -4.00
C ALA A 572 -19.24 15.15 -3.54
N LEU A 573 -18.96 15.45 -2.27
CA LEU A 573 -19.09 16.80 -1.71
C LEU A 573 -18.14 17.79 -2.40
N LEU A 574 -16.87 17.40 -2.58
CA LEU A 574 -15.85 18.26 -3.21
C LEU A 574 -16.17 18.51 -4.69
N LEU A 575 -16.60 17.48 -5.42
CA LEU A 575 -17.08 17.61 -6.80
C LEU A 575 -18.29 18.53 -6.89
N LEU A 576 -19.27 18.34 -6.01
CA LEU A 576 -20.46 19.20 -5.97
C LEU A 576 -20.10 20.65 -5.69
N ALA A 577 -19.20 20.90 -4.74
CA ALA A 577 -18.73 22.26 -4.41
C ALA A 577 -18.00 22.91 -5.58
N TYR A 578 -17.17 22.14 -6.31
CA TYR A 578 -16.37 22.65 -7.41
C TYR A 578 -17.18 22.84 -8.71
N LEU A 579 -17.88 21.78 -9.16
CA LEU A 579 -18.64 21.78 -10.42
C LEU A 579 -20.01 22.44 -10.27
N ARG A 580 -20.55 22.55 -9.05
CA ARG A 580 -21.90 23.02 -8.76
C ARG A 580 -22.97 22.31 -9.63
N SER A 581 -22.75 21.00 -9.83
CA SER A 581 -23.58 20.14 -10.65
C SER A 581 -23.77 18.79 -10.00
N ILE A 582 -25.01 18.44 -9.70
CA ILE A 582 -25.38 17.14 -9.12
C ILE A 582 -25.19 16.03 -10.17
N THR A 583 -25.64 16.27 -11.41
CA THR A 583 -25.54 15.28 -12.48
C THR A 583 -24.07 14.92 -12.75
N ALA A 584 -23.20 15.94 -12.89
CA ALA A 584 -21.77 15.70 -13.12
C ALA A 584 -21.15 14.92 -11.96
N MET A 585 -21.44 15.29 -10.72
CA MET A 585 -20.96 14.59 -9.54
C MET A 585 -21.37 13.11 -9.56
N VAL A 586 -22.63 12.79 -9.82
CA VAL A 586 -23.13 11.40 -9.79
C VAL A 586 -22.44 10.53 -10.85
N TYR A 587 -22.40 10.99 -12.12
CA TYR A 587 -21.78 10.13 -13.14
C TYR A 587 -20.26 10.05 -13.02
N LEU A 588 -19.58 11.09 -12.52
CA LEU A 588 -18.13 11.03 -12.27
C LEU A 588 -17.80 10.02 -11.16
N VAL A 589 -18.51 10.08 -10.03
CA VAL A 589 -18.34 9.08 -8.95
C VAL A 589 -18.63 7.68 -9.47
N ALA A 590 -19.70 7.47 -10.24
CA ALA A 590 -20.02 6.17 -10.81
C ALA A 590 -18.92 5.65 -11.77
N THR A 591 -18.31 6.52 -12.59
CA THR A 591 -17.22 6.10 -13.48
C THR A 591 -15.93 5.74 -12.72
N VAL A 592 -15.62 6.43 -11.64
CA VAL A 592 -14.47 6.11 -10.79
C VAL A 592 -14.67 4.79 -10.05
N LEU A 593 -15.87 4.52 -9.52
CA LEU A 593 -16.21 3.22 -8.92
C LEU A 593 -16.10 2.09 -9.94
N LEU A 594 -16.61 2.28 -11.14
CA LEU A 594 -16.47 1.31 -12.23
C LEU A 594 -14.99 1.06 -12.57
N SER A 595 -14.17 2.11 -12.61
CA SER A 595 -12.73 2.01 -12.83
C SER A 595 -12.04 1.19 -11.74
N PHE A 596 -12.38 1.43 -10.47
CA PHE A 596 -11.84 0.66 -9.34
C PHE A 596 -12.18 -0.84 -9.44
N PHE A 597 -13.47 -1.18 -9.62
CA PHE A 597 -13.85 -2.60 -9.74
C PHE A 597 -13.25 -3.27 -10.98
N SER A 598 -13.09 -2.52 -12.08
CA SER A 598 -12.42 -3.02 -13.29
C SER A 598 -10.94 -3.28 -13.03
N ALA A 599 -10.26 -2.39 -12.29
CA ALA A 599 -8.86 -2.53 -11.92
C ALA A 599 -8.64 -3.71 -10.96
N LEU A 600 -9.52 -3.87 -9.97
CA LEU A 600 -9.48 -5.00 -9.03
C LEU A 600 -9.70 -6.32 -9.77
N GLY A 601 -10.69 -6.39 -10.65
CA GLY A 601 -10.98 -7.60 -11.40
C GLY A 601 -9.89 -7.96 -12.42
N LEU A 602 -9.38 -7.00 -13.19
CA LEU A 602 -8.28 -7.24 -14.12
C LEU A 602 -6.97 -7.56 -13.37
N GLY A 603 -6.72 -6.88 -12.26
CA GLY A 603 -5.62 -7.19 -11.34
C GLY A 603 -5.71 -8.62 -10.82
N TRP A 604 -6.90 -9.08 -10.40
CA TRP A 604 -7.14 -10.45 -9.99
C TRP A 604 -6.79 -11.45 -11.09
N VAL A 605 -7.23 -11.20 -12.32
CA VAL A 605 -6.91 -12.08 -13.46
C VAL A 605 -5.40 -12.22 -13.64
N ILE A 606 -4.65 -11.13 -13.53
CA ILE A 606 -3.18 -11.16 -13.66
C ILE A 606 -2.54 -11.88 -12.46
N ILE A 607 -2.93 -11.52 -11.23
CA ILE A 607 -2.36 -12.07 -10.00
C ILE A 607 -2.64 -13.59 -9.91
N HIS A 608 -3.86 -14.01 -10.19
CA HIS A 608 -4.25 -15.40 -10.03
C HIS A 608 -3.81 -16.28 -11.21
N TYR A 609 -4.15 -15.90 -12.45
CA TYR A 609 -3.96 -16.78 -13.61
C TYR A 609 -2.56 -16.63 -14.26
N ILE A 610 -1.91 -15.47 -14.14
CA ILE A 610 -0.59 -15.24 -14.75
C ILE A 610 0.52 -15.42 -13.70
N MET A 611 0.36 -14.84 -12.50
CA MET A 611 1.39 -14.92 -11.45
C MET A 611 1.24 -16.17 -10.55
N GLY A 612 0.10 -16.90 -10.64
CA GLY A 612 -0.13 -18.11 -9.87
C GLY A 612 -0.34 -17.89 -8.36
N THR A 613 -0.81 -16.70 -7.97
CA THR A 613 -1.11 -16.39 -6.57
C THR A 613 -2.56 -16.78 -6.24
N GLU A 614 -2.78 -17.50 -5.15
CA GLU A 614 -4.09 -18.05 -4.81
C GLU A 614 -5.09 -17.02 -4.28
N ALA A 615 -4.61 -15.95 -3.64
CA ALA A 615 -5.43 -14.93 -3.00
C ALA A 615 -4.75 -13.55 -3.00
N ILE A 616 -5.53 -12.50 -2.86
CA ILE A 616 -5.08 -11.12 -2.65
C ILE A 616 -5.08 -10.81 -1.16
N ALA A 617 -4.08 -10.08 -0.67
CA ALA A 617 -4.06 -9.65 0.73
C ALA A 617 -5.29 -8.77 1.06
N GLY A 618 -5.93 -9.04 2.21
CA GLY A 618 -7.21 -8.45 2.59
C GLY A 618 -7.22 -6.92 2.74
N LEU A 619 -6.04 -6.30 2.89
CA LEU A 619 -5.89 -4.83 2.97
C LEU A 619 -5.89 -4.14 1.59
N ILE A 620 -5.64 -4.89 0.51
CA ILE A 620 -5.49 -4.31 -0.83
C ILE A 620 -6.74 -3.56 -1.31
N PRO A 621 -7.98 -4.05 -1.11
CA PRO A 621 -9.17 -3.33 -1.57
C PRO A 621 -9.25 -1.91 -1.02
N ILE A 622 -9.05 -1.71 0.27
CA ILE A 622 -9.08 -0.39 0.91
C ILE A 622 -7.96 0.52 0.37
N TYR A 623 -6.73 0.01 0.31
CA TYR A 623 -5.61 0.80 -0.18
C TYR A 623 -5.81 1.20 -1.65
N ALA A 624 -6.04 0.23 -2.52
CA ALA A 624 -6.25 0.49 -3.94
C ALA A 624 -7.47 1.41 -4.19
N PHE A 625 -8.55 1.22 -3.42
CA PHE A 625 -9.74 2.07 -3.51
C PHE A 625 -9.41 3.53 -3.23
N VAL A 626 -8.83 3.82 -2.06
CA VAL A 626 -8.53 5.19 -1.66
C VAL A 626 -7.58 5.87 -2.65
N PHE A 627 -6.56 5.15 -3.13
CA PHE A 627 -5.60 5.70 -4.09
C PHE A 627 -6.20 5.90 -5.47
N ILE A 628 -6.88 4.91 -6.05
CA ILE A 628 -7.47 5.02 -7.39
C ILE A 628 -8.55 6.11 -7.40
N VAL A 629 -9.39 6.16 -6.36
CA VAL A 629 -10.49 7.11 -6.29
C VAL A 629 -9.99 8.53 -6.02
N ALA A 630 -9.07 8.72 -5.07
CA ALA A 630 -8.53 10.04 -4.75
C ALA A 630 -7.69 10.63 -5.89
N LEU A 631 -6.78 9.85 -6.48
CA LEU A 631 -5.93 10.30 -7.58
C LEU A 631 -6.68 10.35 -8.92
N GLY A 632 -7.66 9.46 -9.10
CA GLY A 632 -8.50 9.43 -10.30
C GLY A 632 -9.36 10.67 -10.45
N GLU A 633 -9.91 11.18 -9.36
CA GLU A 633 -10.83 12.30 -9.40
C GLU A 633 -10.20 13.63 -9.85
N ASP A 634 -8.93 13.85 -9.50
CA ASP A 634 -8.20 15.07 -9.87
C ASP A 634 -8.24 15.35 -11.36
N TYR A 635 -8.02 14.35 -12.17
CA TYR A 635 -8.01 14.49 -13.62
C TYR A 635 -9.44 14.65 -14.20
N ASN A 636 -10.45 14.03 -13.59
CA ASN A 636 -11.84 14.23 -13.96
C ASN A 636 -12.24 15.69 -13.79
N ILE A 637 -11.84 16.30 -12.69
CA ILE A 637 -12.05 17.74 -12.43
C ILE A 637 -11.43 18.58 -13.53
N PHE A 638 -10.20 18.31 -13.95
CA PHE A 638 -9.51 19.07 -14.99
C PHE A 638 -10.22 18.97 -16.35
N MET A 639 -10.59 17.77 -16.77
CA MET A 639 -11.23 17.56 -18.07
C MET A 639 -12.64 18.14 -18.10
N ILE A 640 -13.47 17.81 -17.11
CA ILE A 640 -14.86 18.26 -17.06
C ILE A 640 -14.96 19.76 -16.88
N SER A 641 -14.09 20.38 -16.08
CA SER A 641 -14.07 21.85 -15.96
C SER A 641 -13.70 22.53 -17.28
N SER A 642 -12.81 21.93 -18.07
CA SER A 642 -12.48 22.43 -19.42
C SER A 642 -13.68 22.33 -20.35
N ILE A 643 -14.37 21.19 -20.40
CA ILE A 643 -15.58 20.98 -21.21
C ILE A 643 -16.69 21.95 -20.76
N TRP A 644 -16.94 22.05 -19.45
CA TRP A 644 -17.97 22.92 -18.90
C TRP A 644 -17.74 24.42 -19.23
N LYS A 645 -16.49 24.88 -19.11
CA LYS A 645 -16.14 26.27 -19.47
C LYS A 645 -16.38 26.53 -20.94
N LYS A 646 -16.00 25.59 -21.80
CA LYS A 646 -16.19 25.73 -23.26
C LYS A 646 -17.63 25.56 -23.70
N SER A 647 -18.45 24.76 -23.01
CA SER A 647 -19.89 24.62 -23.32
C SER A 647 -20.72 25.90 -23.12
N ARG A 648 -20.13 26.94 -22.50
CA ARG A 648 -20.75 28.28 -22.42
C ARG A 648 -20.55 29.12 -23.68
N GLU A 649 -19.55 28.79 -24.48
CA GLU A 649 -19.14 29.56 -25.67
C GLU A 649 -19.37 28.77 -26.96
N LEU A 650 -19.33 27.43 -26.91
CA LEU A 650 -19.41 26.51 -28.04
C LEU A 650 -20.58 25.52 -27.87
N PRO A 651 -21.10 24.93 -28.96
CA PRO A 651 -22.01 23.79 -28.88
C PRO A 651 -21.34 22.64 -28.09
N LEU A 652 -22.13 21.90 -27.32
CA LEU A 652 -21.60 20.88 -26.41
C LEU A 652 -20.69 19.86 -27.12
N ARG A 653 -21.01 19.46 -28.34
CA ARG A 653 -20.22 18.54 -29.16
C ARG A 653 -18.82 19.08 -29.44
N GLU A 654 -18.69 20.32 -29.82
CA GLU A 654 -17.42 21.00 -30.07
C GLU A 654 -16.66 21.25 -28.76
N ALA A 655 -17.40 21.63 -27.70
CA ALA A 655 -16.83 21.83 -26.37
C ALA A 655 -16.18 20.55 -25.82
N ILE A 656 -16.77 19.37 -26.07
CA ILE A 656 -16.23 18.09 -25.71
C ILE A 656 -14.97 17.81 -26.53
N ALA A 657 -15.02 17.93 -27.87
CA ALA A 657 -13.88 17.67 -28.75
C ALA A 657 -12.67 18.54 -28.39
N GLU A 658 -12.90 19.82 -28.15
CA GLU A 658 -11.86 20.76 -27.75
C GLU A 658 -11.37 20.56 -26.32
N GLY A 659 -12.28 20.25 -25.38
CA GLY A 659 -11.94 19.97 -23.98
C GLY A 659 -11.00 18.76 -23.87
N VAL A 660 -11.36 17.64 -24.52
CA VAL A 660 -10.52 16.44 -24.60
C VAL A 660 -9.21 16.74 -25.37
N GLY A 661 -9.28 17.47 -26.48
CA GLY A 661 -8.11 17.87 -27.27
C GLY A 661 -7.06 18.64 -26.47
N GLN A 662 -7.49 19.57 -25.60
CA GLN A 662 -6.60 20.39 -24.78
C GLN A 662 -6.04 19.67 -23.56
N THR A 663 -6.82 18.81 -22.93
CA THR A 663 -6.42 18.15 -21.67
C THR A 663 -5.86 16.76 -21.87
N GLY A 664 -6.28 16.02 -22.91
CA GLY A 664 -5.96 14.62 -23.11
C GLY A 664 -4.46 14.31 -23.11
N GLY A 665 -3.66 15.12 -23.80
CA GLY A 665 -2.21 14.90 -23.86
C GLY A 665 -1.50 15.05 -22.51
N VAL A 666 -1.95 15.99 -21.68
CA VAL A 666 -1.37 16.22 -20.35
C VAL A 666 -1.80 15.12 -19.40
N ILE A 667 -3.08 14.79 -19.39
CA ILE A 667 -3.67 13.73 -18.55
C ILE A 667 -3.02 12.39 -18.86
N THR A 668 -2.83 12.05 -20.14
CA THR A 668 -2.21 10.78 -20.54
C THR A 668 -0.76 10.69 -20.10
N SER A 669 -0.01 11.79 -20.25
CA SER A 669 1.37 11.83 -19.80
C SER A 669 1.48 11.66 -18.29
N ALA A 670 0.62 12.31 -17.55
CA ALA A 670 0.55 12.26 -16.10
C ALA A 670 0.14 10.85 -15.61
N GLY A 671 -0.94 10.31 -16.17
CA GLY A 671 -1.39 8.96 -15.82
C GLY A 671 -0.38 7.87 -16.15
N LEU A 672 0.41 8.02 -17.25
CA LEU A 672 1.46 7.07 -17.59
C LEU A 672 2.63 7.11 -16.58
N ILE A 673 3.02 8.30 -16.12
CA ILE A 673 4.05 8.43 -15.07
C ILE A 673 3.53 7.85 -13.77
N LEU A 674 2.32 8.20 -13.36
CA LEU A 674 1.71 7.72 -12.12
C LEU A 674 1.56 6.19 -12.12
N ALA A 675 1.02 5.62 -13.20
CA ALA A 675 0.93 4.16 -13.35
C ALA A 675 2.32 3.50 -13.33
N GLY A 676 3.31 4.11 -13.99
CA GLY A 676 4.69 3.62 -13.98
C GLY A 676 5.31 3.65 -12.59
N THR A 677 5.07 4.69 -11.79
CA THR A 677 5.58 4.76 -10.41
C THR A 677 4.98 3.66 -9.54
N PHE A 678 3.68 3.39 -9.64
CA PHE A 678 3.07 2.26 -8.95
C PHE A 678 3.55 0.91 -9.47
N ALA A 679 3.82 0.80 -10.78
CA ALA A 679 4.39 -0.42 -11.36
C ALA A 679 5.80 -0.74 -10.83
N VAL A 680 6.58 0.23 -10.33
CA VAL A 680 7.87 -0.05 -9.66
C VAL A 680 7.68 -0.94 -8.44
N LEU A 681 6.56 -0.83 -7.71
CA LEU A 681 6.26 -1.71 -6.57
C LEU A 681 6.20 -3.19 -6.97
N THR A 682 5.89 -3.49 -8.23
CA THR A 682 5.83 -4.88 -8.72
C THR A 682 7.22 -5.52 -8.90
N THR A 683 8.30 -4.74 -8.80
CA THR A 683 9.68 -5.26 -8.84
C THR A 683 10.22 -5.68 -7.48
N LEU A 684 9.46 -5.40 -6.42
CA LEU A 684 9.84 -5.78 -5.06
C LEU A 684 9.44 -7.22 -4.75
N PRO A 685 10.16 -7.90 -3.87
CA PRO A 685 9.85 -9.27 -3.50
C PRO A 685 8.67 -9.40 -2.51
N ILE A 686 7.95 -8.33 -2.22
CA ILE A 686 6.86 -8.29 -1.22
C ILE A 686 5.52 -8.37 -1.94
N GLN A 687 4.81 -9.50 -1.82
CA GLN A 687 3.55 -9.75 -2.55
C GLN A 687 2.48 -8.67 -2.31
N LEU A 688 2.37 -8.14 -1.10
CA LEU A 688 1.41 -7.07 -0.79
C LEU A 688 1.70 -5.81 -1.62
N LEU A 689 2.97 -5.39 -1.72
CA LEU A 689 3.38 -4.24 -2.53
C LEU A 689 3.21 -4.51 -4.04
N VAL A 690 3.52 -5.73 -4.48
CA VAL A 690 3.30 -6.17 -5.87
C VAL A 690 1.83 -6.08 -6.24
N GLN A 691 0.95 -6.63 -5.42
CA GLN A 691 -0.50 -6.65 -5.65
C GLN A 691 -1.07 -5.22 -5.63
N PHE A 692 -0.70 -4.42 -4.64
CA PHE A 692 -1.11 -3.02 -4.53
C PHE A 692 -0.64 -2.19 -5.72
N GLY A 693 0.65 -2.28 -6.06
CA GLY A 693 1.24 -1.56 -7.18
C GLY A 693 0.62 -1.93 -8.52
N LEU A 694 0.39 -3.22 -8.75
CA LEU A 694 -0.23 -3.73 -9.99
C LEU A 694 -1.66 -3.23 -10.14
N ILE A 695 -2.52 -3.42 -9.13
CA ILE A 695 -3.93 -3.05 -9.18
C ILE A 695 -4.06 -1.52 -9.33
N THR A 696 -3.26 -0.75 -8.60
CA THR A 696 -3.28 0.72 -8.68
C THR A 696 -2.79 1.20 -10.05
N ALA A 697 -1.71 0.63 -10.57
CA ALA A 697 -1.20 0.96 -11.91
C ALA A 697 -2.25 0.67 -12.99
N ILE A 698 -2.91 -0.50 -12.94
CA ILE A 698 -4.00 -0.86 -13.86
C ILE A 698 -5.15 0.14 -13.74
N GLY A 699 -5.58 0.49 -12.52
CA GLY A 699 -6.64 1.46 -12.28
C GLY A 699 -6.35 2.81 -12.90
N VAL A 700 -5.14 3.34 -12.69
CA VAL A 700 -4.69 4.60 -13.29
C VAL A 700 -4.66 4.52 -14.82
N LEU A 701 -4.22 3.39 -15.41
CA LEU A 701 -4.21 3.21 -16.87
C LEU A 701 -5.62 3.12 -17.45
N LEU A 702 -6.51 2.33 -16.84
CA LEU A 702 -7.91 2.23 -17.27
C LEU A 702 -8.61 3.59 -17.21
N ASP A 703 -8.39 4.32 -16.13
CA ASP A 703 -8.95 5.65 -15.94
C ASP A 703 -8.40 6.64 -16.98
N THR A 704 -7.10 6.63 -17.22
CA THR A 704 -6.42 7.55 -18.15
C THR A 704 -6.74 7.29 -19.62
N PHE A 705 -6.80 6.01 -20.03
CA PHE A 705 -6.89 5.66 -21.45
C PHE A 705 -8.29 5.26 -21.90
N ILE A 706 -9.19 4.87 -20.99
CA ILE A 706 -10.55 4.41 -21.30
C ILE A 706 -11.60 5.33 -20.70
N VAL A 707 -11.58 5.50 -19.38
CA VAL A 707 -12.66 6.22 -18.68
C VAL A 707 -12.73 7.69 -19.14
N ARG A 708 -11.61 8.39 -19.06
CA ARG A 708 -11.56 9.83 -19.34
C ARG A 708 -11.72 10.20 -20.81
N PRO A 709 -11.00 9.59 -21.75
CA PRO A 709 -11.11 10.00 -23.14
C PRO A 709 -12.39 9.53 -23.82
N PHE A 710 -13.01 8.45 -23.34
CA PHE A 710 -14.15 7.83 -23.99
C PHE A 710 -15.43 7.84 -23.13
N LEU A 711 -15.40 7.25 -21.93
CA LEU A 711 -16.59 7.03 -21.12
C LEU A 711 -17.20 8.34 -20.61
N VAL A 712 -16.40 9.18 -19.96
CA VAL A 712 -16.87 10.47 -19.38
C VAL A 712 -17.39 11.43 -20.44
N PRO A 713 -16.68 11.68 -21.57
CA PRO A 713 -17.21 12.51 -22.66
C PRO A 713 -18.49 11.94 -23.29
N ALA A 714 -18.58 10.61 -23.47
CA ALA A 714 -19.78 9.97 -24.01
C ALA A 714 -20.99 10.16 -23.07
N ILE A 715 -20.83 9.96 -21.76
CA ILE A 715 -21.87 10.19 -20.76
C ILE A 715 -22.27 11.67 -20.75
N THR A 716 -21.31 12.58 -20.76
CA THR A 716 -21.57 14.04 -20.81
C THR A 716 -22.41 14.38 -22.04
N MET A 717 -22.12 13.81 -23.21
CA MET A 717 -22.88 14.02 -24.42
C MET A 717 -24.29 13.43 -24.36
N LEU A 718 -24.45 12.22 -23.73
CA LEU A 718 -25.75 11.56 -23.57
C LEU A 718 -26.70 12.37 -22.66
N PHE A 719 -26.17 12.93 -21.57
CA PHE A 719 -26.97 13.83 -20.71
C PHE A 719 -27.25 15.18 -21.38
N GLY A 720 -26.46 15.60 -22.36
CA GLY A 720 -26.66 16.79 -23.12
C GLY A 720 -26.78 18.04 -22.22
N LYS A 721 -27.92 18.77 -22.33
CA LYS A 721 -28.19 19.97 -21.50
C LYS A 721 -28.28 19.70 -19.99
N TRP A 722 -28.54 18.47 -19.58
CA TRP A 722 -28.65 18.06 -18.20
C TRP A 722 -27.29 17.65 -17.58
N ALA A 723 -26.24 17.53 -18.39
CA ALA A 723 -24.92 17.08 -17.94
C ALA A 723 -24.36 17.91 -16.78
N PHE A 724 -24.71 19.18 -16.70
CA PHE A 724 -24.23 20.12 -15.67
C PHE A 724 -25.35 20.66 -14.77
N TRP A 725 -26.51 20.01 -14.69
CA TRP A 725 -27.63 20.46 -13.85
C TRP A 725 -27.27 20.43 -12.35
N PRO A 726 -27.66 21.43 -11.51
CA PRO A 726 -28.45 22.67 -11.81
C PRO A 726 -27.62 23.84 -12.34
N GLY A 727 -26.30 23.66 -12.60
CA GLY A 727 -25.46 24.70 -13.16
C GLY A 727 -25.92 25.13 -14.57
N LYS A 728 -25.97 26.44 -14.84
CA LYS A 728 -26.31 26.95 -16.17
C LYS A 728 -25.12 26.77 -17.12
N GLY A 729 -25.17 25.77 -17.95
CA GLY A 729 -24.11 25.38 -18.88
C GLY A 729 -24.50 25.29 -20.35
N HIS A 730 -25.54 25.99 -20.82
CA HIS A 730 -25.84 26.00 -22.24
C HIS A 730 -26.51 27.30 -22.65
N ASN A 731 -25.88 28.01 -23.57
CA ASN A 731 -26.58 29.10 -24.29
C ASN A 731 -27.67 28.48 -25.18
N GLN A 732 -28.93 28.79 -24.86
CA GLN A 732 -30.11 28.35 -25.61
C GLN A 732 -30.35 29.21 -26.85
N GLU A 733 -29.38 29.91 -27.39
CA GLU A 733 -29.57 30.72 -28.60
C GLU A 733 -28.61 30.22 -29.69
N HIS A 734 -29.03 29.22 -30.43
CA HIS A 734 -28.91 29.12 -31.88
C HIS A 734 -29.63 27.83 -32.34
N LYS A 735 -30.90 28.06 -32.77
CA LYS A 735 -31.61 27.15 -33.68
C LYS A 735 -30.95 27.13 -35.04
#